data_4b27643bb225736ba8d203a22b6b65a7
#
_entry.id   4b27643bb225736ba8d203a22b6b65a7
#
_cell.length_a   1.000
_cell.length_b   1.000
_cell.length_c   1.000
_cell.angle_alpha   90.00
_cell.angle_beta   90.00
_cell.angle_gamma   90.00
#
_symmetry.space_group_name_H-M   'P 1'
#
loop_
_entity.id
_entity.type
_entity.pdbx_description
1 polymer ?
#
loop_
_entity_poly.entity_id
_entity_poly.type
_entity_poly.pdbx_seq_one_letter_code
_entity_poly.pdbx_strand_id
1 'polypeptide(L)'
;MKRIIILLYLFCFIYPQSQDEKIKLKQVRVSGNQATSENTIIFTAGLREGQTVTPADFPRAIKRLWQLGLFQDVQIEYENESNEGLSLSINVKENYILGQIRFEGNKKIKDRKFEDEIPLSKGQRIKPNTMRETKELIRELYIEKGYLNVEIKSELLLSEEETVLFGGRGKDLIRDILFTIKENNKIKIGKIVFNGNNAFSDFRLRWKMKETKQQSWYFFWRSSFDNKKFEEDMNLLTTFYKNKGYRDFHFISDSIEYSEDGGKMNIVLTVEEGPLYKYRNFSWEGMTLFDQQILERALALEKGKKYSDEDFNMAVFSRVQGLYLDRGYIYSRVEPKITPVEEDSLDIHFVITENHQVSINQISIVGNTRTRENVIRRQLRVYPGDIYNQDLIARSYREIMMLNYFANAAPNIIPVSEDKINIEFTVEEKPAGQASANMGYSQYYGLTGGGGLSLPNFRGKGQSFSFSYNEGINSGSQSTYMYQGYNVNRPKSRRASISFTDPMVNDTKNLLGASLGFDMRGGGSAMYYSPLETTSAYGSVVWGRIFKWPDDFFRGTWRFMVRRRSYSGSQSDLESYAGGKTKTDGISFVQTIRRDSRDHPEFPTIGSHFSINSTLSGWVLGGQENFHKHTLNLEWFTPTFWKFVLMNSMKIGVIKDLPAKDGTLSYIPFYDRFVMGGNGIPYGNPLRGYDDNRVGPVTLSGNPIGGNAMVKFGTEIRVPFAENPVVYGLLFAEMGNVWSSVDLMERLSLPRNGPIDLKRSLGAGIRFFMPMIGMLGFDIGYGFDRVSSNGELEPGWKTTLTFGQQF
;
A
#
# COMPACT_ATOMS: atom_id res chain seq x y z
N MET A 1 42.22 -11.84 -66.95
CA MET A 1 43.21 -12.83 -67.35
C MET A 1 43.47 -13.78 -66.21
N LYS A 2 43.23 -15.06 -66.48
CA LYS A 2 43.85 -16.27 -65.93
C LYS A 2 43.78 -16.47 -64.42
N ARG A 3 42.78 -17.25 -63.91
CA ARG A 3 42.97 -18.68 -63.62
C ARG A 3 44.07 -18.96 -62.59
N ILE A 4 43.69 -19.15 -61.30
CA ILE A 4 44.16 -20.24 -60.47
C ILE A 4 42.94 -20.74 -59.66
N ILE A 5 42.15 -21.60 -60.35
CA ILE A 5 41.45 -22.73 -59.75
C ILE A 5 42.55 -23.75 -59.56
N ILE A 6 42.61 -24.42 -58.44
CA ILE A 6 42.99 -25.80 -58.34
C ILE A 6 43.51 -26.16 -56.96
N LEU A 7 42.91 -27.25 -56.56
CA LEU A 7 43.40 -28.22 -55.59
C LEU A 7 43.21 -27.88 -54.11
N LEU A 8 41.96 -27.89 -53.72
CA LEU A 8 41.56 -28.25 -52.36
C LEU A 8 40.52 -29.44 -52.45
N TYR A 9 40.97 -30.49 -53.04
CA TYR A 9 40.25 -31.75 -53.00
C TYR A 9 41.22 -32.87 -52.58
N LEU A 10 40.68 -33.71 -51.65
CA LEU A 10 41.26 -34.96 -51.17
C LEU A 10 42.43 -34.86 -50.18
N PHE A 11 42.12 -34.34 -48.98
CA PHE A 11 42.47 -35.08 -47.78
C PHE A 11 41.19 -35.54 -47.10
N CYS A 12 40.57 -36.55 -47.66
CA CYS A 12 39.82 -37.50 -46.86
C CYS A 12 40.81 -38.10 -45.87
N PHE A 13 40.89 -37.54 -44.70
CA PHE A 13 41.41 -38.27 -43.56
C PHE A 13 40.49 -39.46 -43.38
N ILE A 14 40.93 -40.59 -43.88
CA ILE A 14 40.54 -41.90 -43.38
C ILE A 14 40.96 -41.85 -41.91
N TYR A 15 40.01 -41.47 -41.06
CA TYR A 15 40.12 -41.86 -39.65
C TYR A 15 40.10 -43.38 -39.69
N PRO A 16 41.11 -44.10 -39.22
CA PRO A 16 41.00 -45.51 -39.01
C PRO A 16 39.79 -45.64 -38.06
N GLN A 17 38.74 -46.26 -38.46
CA GLN A 17 37.81 -46.87 -37.58
C GLN A 17 38.66 -47.72 -36.62
N SER A 18 38.93 -47.15 -35.43
CA SER A 18 39.45 -47.98 -34.34
C SER A 18 38.39 -49.04 -34.12
N GLN A 19 38.69 -50.30 -34.46
CA GLN A 19 37.97 -51.44 -33.95
C GLN A 19 37.89 -51.14 -32.44
N ASP A 20 36.67 -51.04 -31.92
CA ASP A 20 36.45 -50.91 -30.45
C ASP A 20 37.08 -52.13 -29.84
N GLU A 21 38.35 -51.99 -29.40
CA GLU A 21 39.07 -53.06 -28.65
C GLU A 21 38.23 -53.32 -27.39
N LYS A 22 37.51 -54.42 -27.39
CA LYS A 22 36.71 -54.86 -26.26
C LYS A 22 37.63 -55.47 -25.22
N ILE A 23 37.86 -54.77 -24.12
CA ILE A 23 38.73 -55.15 -23.06
C ILE A 23 37.90 -55.66 -21.85
N LYS A 24 38.20 -56.83 -21.32
CA LYS A 24 37.54 -57.35 -20.13
C LYS A 24 38.15 -56.79 -18.90
N LEU A 25 37.32 -56.26 -17.97
CA LEU A 25 37.79 -55.81 -16.65
C LEU A 25 38.02 -56.98 -15.70
N LYS A 26 39.24 -57.13 -15.19
CA LYS A 26 39.62 -58.15 -14.22
C LYS A 26 39.28 -57.70 -12.80
N GLN A 27 39.62 -56.47 -12.46
CA GLN A 27 39.41 -55.87 -11.13
C GLN A 27 39.15 -54.38 -11.25
N VAL A 28 38.25 -53.85 -10.40
CA VAL A 28 38.01 -52.44 -10.23
C VAL A 28 38.23 -52.05 -8.80
N ARG A 29 39.20 -51.22 -8.50
CA ARG A 29 39.50 -50.67 -7.20
C ARG A 29 39.12 -49.17 -7.15
N VAL A 30 38.70 -48.72 -5.97
CA VAL A 30 38.44 -47.30 -5.72
C VAL A 30 39.42 -46.84 -4.61
N SER A 31 39.98 -45.67 -4.82
CA SER A 31 40.86 -45.03 -3.83
C SER A 31 40.50 -43.56 -3.64
N GLY A 32 40.82 -43.01 -2.48
CA GLY A 32 40.58 -41.60 -2.14
C GLY A 32 39.13 -41.29 -1.71
N ASN A 33 38.24 -42.28 -1.68
CA ASN A 33 36.88 -42.13 -1.14
C ASN A 33 36.91 -42.17 0.39
N GLN A 34 36.26 -41.20 1.03
CA GLN A 34 36.19 -41.09 2.51
C GLN A 34 34.73 -41.18 3.00
N ALA A 35 33.81 -40.43 2.40
CA ALA A 35 32.39 -40.40 2.75
C ALA A 35 31.54 -41.23 1.78
N THR A 36 31.91 -41.29 0.53
CA THR A 36 31.16 -42.01 -0.52
C THR A 36 31.59 -43.49 -0.54
N SER A 37 30.61 -44.42 -0.56
CA SER A 37 30.92 -45.84 -0.59
C SER A 37 31.54 -46.23 -1.95
N GLU A 38 32.49 -47.18 -1.91
CA GLU A 38 33.12 -47.75 -3.10
C GLU A 38 32.07 -48.28 -4.11
N ASN A 39 31.07 -49.00 -3.58
CA ASN A 39 29.97 -49.52 -4.40
C ASN A 39 29.20 -48.42 -5.16
N THR A 40 28.97 -47.24 -4.54
CA THR A 40 28.29 -46.11 -5.19
C THR A 40 29.15 -45.58 -6.34
N ILE A 41 30.46 -45.51 -6.15
CA ILE A 41 31.38 -45.01 -7.17
C ILE A 41 31.43 -45.96 -8.37
N ILE A 42 31.62 -47.28 -8.11
CA ILE A 42 31.67 -48.31 -9.13
C ILE A 42 30.34 -48.39 -9.90
N PHE A 43 29.21 -48.36 -9.15
CA PHE A 43 27.88 -48.41 -9.79
C PHE A 43 27.61 -47.18 -10.69
N THR A 44 27.95 -46.00 -10.23
CA THR A 44 27.72 -44.74 -11.01
C THR A 44 28.68 -44.68 -12.22
N ALA A 45 29.94 -45.06 -12.04
CA ALA A 45 30.91 -45.18 -13.11
C ALA A 45 30.37 -46.11 -14.21
N GLY A 46 29.65 -47.14 -13.80
CA GLY A 46 29.15 -48.18 -14.73
C GLY A 46 30.29 -49.11 -15.18
N LEU A 47 31.34 -49.24 -14.36
CA LEU A 47 32.49 -50.09 -14.60
C LEU A 47 32.50 -51.19 -13.54
N ARG A 48 32.27 -52.47 -13.92
CA ARG A 48 32.17 -53.59 -12.99
C ARG A 48 33.15 -54.69 -13.38
N GLU A 49 33.61 -55.43 -12.36
CA GLU A 49 34.43 -56.64 -12.60
C GLU A 49 33.73 -57.64 -13.51
N GLY A 50 34.48 -58.20 -14.41
CA GLY A 50 33.96 -59.10 -15.44
C GLY A 50 33.26 -58.43 -16.64
N GLN A 51 33.02 -57.15 -16.66
CA GLN A 51 32.41 -56.39 -17.74
C GLN A 51 33.38 -56.17 -18.88
N THR A 52 32.88 -56.21 -20.09
CA THR A 52 33.63 -55.83 -21.30
C THR A 52 33.40 -54.35 -21.57
N VAL A 53 34.45 -53.55 -21.67
CA VAL A 53 34.42 -52.09 -21.88
C VAL A 53 35.21 -51.71 -23.12
N THR A 54 34.90 -50.54 -23.65
CA THR A 54 35.63 -49.88 -24.74
C THR A 54 36.36 -48.63 -24.20
N PRO A 55 37.40 -48.13 -24.90
CA PRO A 55 38.03 -46.86 -24.51
C PRO A 55 37.12 -45.67 -24.32
N ALA A 56 35.96 -45.64 -25.05
CA ALA A 56 34.92 -44.61 -24.95
C ALA A 56 34.12 -44.67 -23.63
N ASP A 57 34.16 -45.79 -22.88
CA ASP A 57 33.42 -45.91 -21.63
C ASP A 57 34.10 -45.19 -20.47
N PHE A 58 35.44 -45.00 -20.50
CA PHE A 58 36.17 -44.29 -19.44
C PHE A 58 35.80 -42.81 -19.36
N PRO A 59 35.79 -42.00 -20.46
CA PRO A 59 35.32 -40.62 -20.37
C PRO A 59 33.86 -40.53 -19.94
N ARG A 60 33.01 -41.49 -20.34
CA ARG A 60 31.61 -41.58 -19.90
C ARG A 60 31.48 -41.85 -18.41
N ALA A 61 32.31 -42.75 -17.88
CA ALA A 61 32.35 -43.05 -16.46
C ALA A 61 32.82 -41.83 -15.65
N ILE A 62 33.87 -41.16 -16.05
CA ILE A 62 34.33 -39.88 -15.45
C ILE A 62 33.20 -38.84 -15.48
N LYS A 63 32.52 -38.64 -16.63
CA LYS A 63 31.43 -37.68 -16.76
C LYS A 63 30.25 -38.03 -15.80
N ARG A 64 29.88 -39.29 -15.64
CA ARG A 64 28.82 -39.73 -14.71
C ARG A 64 29.24 -39.45 -13.26
N LEU A 65 30.47 -39.72 -12.88
CA LEU A 65 30.99 -39.43 -11.55
C LEU A 65 31.01 -37.91 -11.27
N TRP A 66 31.42 -37.11 -12.23
CA TRP A 66 31.36 -35.63 -12.15
C TRP A 66 29.93 -35.10 -12.00
N GLN A 67 28.96 -35.70 -12.67
CA GLN A 67 27.56 -35.30 -12.57
C GLN A 67 26.96 -35.49 -11.19
N LEU A 68 27.51 -36.40 -10.35
CA LEU A 68 27.09 -36.52 -8.95
C LEU A 68 27.41 -35.27 -8.12
N GLY A 69 28.37 -34.45 -8.56
CA GLY A 69 28.78 -33.24 -7.85
C GLY A 69 29.49 -33.53 -6.48
N LEU A 70 29.92 -34.77 -6.26
CA LEU A 70 30.53 -35.20 -5.00
C LEU A 70 32.06 -35.06 -5.01
N PHE A 71 32.69 -34.94 -6.17
CA PHE A 71 34.12 -35.02 -6.33
C PHE A 71 34.73 -33.72 -6.83
N GLN A 72 35.96 -33.42 -6.31
CA GLN A 72 36.85 -32.36 -6.79
C GLN A 72 37.66 -32.83 -7.99
N ASP A 73 38.05 -34.10 -7.99
CA ASP A 73 38.83 -34.72 -9.04
C ASP A 73 38.45 -36.20 -9.18
N VAL A 74 38.49 -36.72 -10.40
CA VAL A 74 38.22 -38.09 -10.75
C VAL A 74 39.21 -38.50 -11.82
N GLN A 75 40.06 -39.46 -11.48
CA GLN A 75 41.06 -40.05 -12.39
C GLN A 75 40.81 -41.54 -12.50
N ILE A 76 40.94 -42.07 -13.70
CA ILE A 76 40.89 -43.55 -13.94
C ILE A 76 42.24 -43.95 -14.48
N GLU A 77 42.97 -44.74 -13.68
CA GLU A 77 44.24 -45.35 -14.03
C GLU A 77 43.99 -46.83 -14.35
N TYR A 78 44.77 -47.39 -15.27
CA TYR A 78 44.66 -48.77 -15.61
C TYR A 78 46.07 -49.38 -15.83
N GLU A 79 46.19 -50.64 -15.39
CA GLU A 79 47.36 -51.47 -15.66
C GLU A 79 46.89 -52.64 -16.54
N ASN A 80 47.65 -52.85 -17.61
CA ASN A 80 47.41 -53.95 -18.52
C ASN A 80 48.30 -55.14 -18.09
N GLU A 81 47.68 -56.12 -17.40
CA GLU A 81 48.34 -57.37 -17.07
C GLU A 81 48.18 -58.29 -18.26
N SER A 82 49.29 -58.60 -18.91
CA SER A 82 49.38 -59.42 -20.11
C SER A 82 48.50 -60.73 -20.01
N ASN A 83 47.50 -60.84 -20.93
CA ASN A 83 46.59 -61.96 -21.21
C ASN A 83 45.40 -62.23 -20.28
N GLU A 84 45.25 -61.55 -19.12
CA GLU A 84 44.15 -61.82 -18.17
C GLU A 84 43.07 -60.77 -18.02
N GLY A 85 43.25 -59.58 -18.62
CA GLY A 85 42.31 -58.48 -18.59
C GLY A 85 42.92 -57.21 -17.99
N LEU A 86 42.11 -56.11 -17.87
CA LEU A 86 42.53 -54.80 -17.40
C LEU A 86 42.15 -54.61 -15.93
N SER A 87 43.10 -54.23 -15.11
CA SER A 87 42.86 -53.78 -13.73
C SER A 87 42.71 -52.25 -13.69
N LEU A 88 41.58 -51.77 -13.16
CA LEU A 88 41.29 -50.33 -13.03
C LEU A 88 41.43 -49.83 -11.62
N SER A 89 41.99 -48.68 -11.47
CA SER A 89 41.93 -47.86 -10.23
C SER A 89 41.19 -46.53 -10.49
N ILE A 90 40.04 -46.34 -9.84
CA ILE A 90 39.28 -45.12 -9.85
C ILE A 90 39.73 -44.27 -8.66
N ASN A 91 40.57 -43.28 -8.90
CA ASN A 91 41.06 -42.37 -7.88
C ASN A 91 40.16 -41.17 -7.80
N VAL A 92 39.53 -40.93 -6.65
CA VAL A 92 38.60 -39.82 -6.46
C VAL A 92 39.11 -38.91 -5.35
N LYS A 93 38.89 -37.63 -5.52
CA LYS A 93 39.05 -36.62 -4.46
C LYS A 93 37.69 -36.00 -4.18
N GLU A 94 37.17 -36.25 -2.98
CA GLU A 94 35.85 -35.78 -2.63
C GLU A 94 35.78 -34.27 -2.35
N ASN A 95 34.65 -33.62 -2.70
CA ASN A 95 34.36 -32.27 -2.27
C ASN A 95 34.19 -32.20 -0.75
N TYR A 96 34.67 -31.13 -0.17
CA TYR A 96 34.46 -30.85 1.25
C TYR A 96 32.98 -30.73 1.60
N ILE A 97 32.62 -31.04 2.83
CA ILE A 97 31.28 -30.92 3.38
C ILE A 97 31.25 -29.66 4.24
N LEU A 98 30.23 -28.81 4.05
CA LEU A 98 30.08 -27.58 4.82
C LEU A 98 29.67 -27.88 6.28
N GLY A 99 30.53 -27.51 7.24
CA GLY A 99 30.24 -27.47 8.67
C GLY A 99 29.44 -26.19 9.02
N GLN A 100 30.16 -25.14 9.30
CA GLN A 100 29.56 -23.82 9.61
C GLN A 100 30.04 -22.75 8.64
N ILE A 101 29.27 -21.69 8.55
CA ILE A 101 29.66 -20.47 7.85
C ILE A 101 29.89 -19.40 8.90
N ARG A 102 31.02 -18.71 8.81
CA ARG A 102 31.37 -17.60 9.68
C ARG A 102 31.68 -16.36 8.85
N PHE A 103 31.26 -15.21 9.37
CA PHE A 103 31.51 -13.93 8.74
C PHE A 103 32.31 -13.05 9.69
N GLU A 104 33.33 -12.40 9.18
CA GLU A 104 34.15 -11.47 9.95
C GLU A 104 34.32 -10.15 9.19
N GLY A 105 34.25 -9.03 9.91
CA GLY A 105 34.42 -7.69 9.37
C GLY A 105 33.13 -7.04 8.85
N ASN A 106 32.02 -7.75 8.86
CA ASN A 106 30.72 -7.30 8.36
C ASN A 106 29.93 -6.44 9.37
N LYS A 107 30.38 -5.22 9.62
CA LYS A 107 29.76 -4.31 10.62
C LYS A 107 28.41 -3.73 10.16
N LYS A 108 28.15 -3.67 8.84
CA LYS A 108 26.99 -3.00 8.25
C LYS A 108 25.86 -3.94 7.81
N ILE A 109 26.17 -5.22 7.62
CA ILE A 109 25.20 -6.25 7.28
C ILE A 109 25.33 -7.34 8.34
N LYS A 110 24.21 -7.74 8.95
CA LYS A 110 24.19 -8.81 9.96
C LYS A 110 24.30 -10.18 9.30
N ASP A 111 24.92 -11.14 9.97
CA ASP A 111 25.11 -12.52 9.50
C ASP A 111 23.82 -13.15 8.99
N ARG A 112 22.73 -13.01 9.74
CA ARG A 112 21.41 -13.52 9.36
C ARG A 112 20.96 -13.10 7.95
N LYS A 113 21.30 -11.86 7.50
CA LYS A 113 20.94 -11.40 6.15
C LYS A 113 21.71 -12.17 5.08
N PHE A 114 22.96 -12.55 5.36
CA PHE A 114 23.74 -13.40 4.47
C PHE A 114 23.20 -14.83 4.46
N GLU A 115 22.89 -15.39 5.64
CA GLU A 115 22.33 -16.74 5.77
C GLU A 115 21.02 -16.91 5.01
N ASP A 116 20.17 -15.87 4.97
CA ASP A 116 18.90 -15.89 4.27
C ASP A 116 19.06 -15.84 2.72
N GLU A 117 20.16 -15.27 2.18
CA GLU A 117 20.34 -15.00 0.76
C GLU A 117 21.34 -15.93 0.06
N ILE A 118 22.29 -16.54 0.79
CA ILE A 118 23.34 -17.36 0.20
C ILE A 118 22.88 -18.79 -0.09
N PRO A 119 23.31 -19.42 -1.21
CA PRO A 119 22.90 -20.77 -1.60
C PRO A 119 23.75 -21.86 -0.94
N LEU A 120 24.16 -21.67 0.32
CA LEU A 120 24.97 -22.61 1.09
C LEU A 120 24.24 -23.03 2.36
N SER A 121 24.14 -24.34 2.58
CA SER A 121 23.52 -24.92 3.78
C SER A 121 24.45 -25.91 4.44
N LYS A 122 24.40 -25.99 5.79
CA LYS A 122 25.16 -26.97 6.58
C LYS A 122 24.94 -28.40 6.07
N GLY A 123 26.00 -29.18 5.91
CA GLY A 123 25.97 -30.53 5.35
C GLY A 123 26.03 -30.61 3.81
N GLN A 124 25.98 -29.52 3.11
CA GLN A 124 26.08 -29.46 1.64
C GLN A 124 27.54 -29.63 1.17
N ARG A 125 27.75 -30.23 -0.01
CA ARG A 125 29.07 -30.29 -0.65
C ARG A 125 29.50 -28.93 -1.18
N ILE A 126 30.71 -28.51 -0.82
CA ILE A 126 31.29 -27.21 -1.24
C ILE A 126 31.86 -27.35 -2.66
N LYS A 127 31.21 -26.74 -3.63
CA LYS A 127 31.67 -26.68 -5.03
C LYS A 127 32.40 -25.35 -5.28
N PRO A 128 33.45 -25.31 -6.10
CA PRO A 128 34.15 -24.07 -6.42
C PRO A 128 33.24 -22.99 -7.01
N ASN A 129 32.27 -23.37 -7.83
CA ASN A 129 31.28 -22.44 -8.40
C ASN A 129 30.39 -21.83 -7.34
N THR A 130 29.88 -22.63 -6.38
CA THR A 130 29.02 -22.13 -5.30
C THR A 130 29.75 -21.12 -4.41
N MET A 131 31.03 -21.35 -4.16
CA MET A 131 31.88 -20.38 -3.42
C MET A 131 32.02 -19.05 -4.15
N ARG A 132 32.15 -19.08 -5.48
CA ARG A 132 32.23 -17.86 -6.30
C ARG A 132 30.89 -17.13 -6.30
N GLU A 133 29.79 -17.87 -6.53
CA GLU A 133 28.43 -17.32 -6.49
C GLU A 133 28.12 -16.67 -5.13
N THR A 134 28.49 -17.32 -4.05
CA THR A 134 28.30 -16.78 -2.69
C THR A 134 29.06 -15.47 -2.50
N LYS A 135 30.31 -15.40 -2.96
CA LYS A 135 31.10 -14.15 -2.88
C LYS A 135 30.46 -13.02 -3.68
N GLU A 136 29.96 -13.32 -4.88
CA GLU A 136 29.29 -12.30 -5.69
C GLU A 136 27.97 -11.85 -5.05
N LEU A 137 27.15 -12.77 -4.49
CA LEU A 137 25.94 -12.40 -3.75
C LEU A 137 26.25 -11.53 -2.51
N ILE A 138 27.27 -11.89 -1.74
CA ILE A 138 27.72 -11.05 -0.62
C ILE A 138 28.16 -9.66 -1.15
N ARG A 139 28.89 -9.61 -2.25
CA ARG A 139 29.33 -8.35 -2.89
C ARG A 139 28.12 -7.51 -3.34
N GLU A 140 27.12 -8.11 -4.00
CA GLU A 140 25.90 -7.44 -4.42
C GLU A 140 25.16 -6.81 -3.25
N LEU A 141 25.02 -7.52 -2.12
CA LEU A 141 24.39 -6.99 -0.90
C LEU A 141 25.12 -5.75 -0.35
N TYR A 142 26.45 -5.69 -0.51
CA TYR A 142 27.24 -4.51 -0.14
C TYR A 142 27.11 -3.38 -1.15
N ILE A 143 27.10 -3.72 -2.45
CA ILE A 143 26.90 -2.77 -3.53
C ILE A 143 25.53 -2.08 -3.40
N GLU A 144 24.47 -2.84 -3.11
CA GLU A 144 23.14 -2.30 -2.84
C GLU A 144 23.13 -1.26 -1.70
N LYS A 145 24.02 -1.42 -0.73
CA LYS A 145 24.21 -0.45 0.36
C LYS A 145 25.20 0.67 0.05
N GLY A 146 25.78 0.68 -1.15
CA GLY A 146 26.72 1.72 -1.64
C GLY A 146 28.18 1.49 -1.26
N TYR A 147 28.57 0.26 -0.90
CA TYR A 147 29.95 -0.15 -0.61
C TYR A 147 30.57 -0.81 -1.86
N LEU A 148 30.85 -0.05 -2.88
CA LEU A 148 31.32 -0.57 -4.18
C LEU A 148 32.71 -1.22 -4.12
N ASN A 149 33.56 -0.82 -3.18
CA ASN A 149 34.94 -1.29 -3.02
C ASN A 149 35.06 -2.39 -1.93
N VAL A 150 34.01 -3.15 -1.67
CA VAL A 150 34.09 -4.25 -0.70
C VAL A 150 35.01 -5.35 -1.17
N GLU A 151 35.94 -5.78 -0.33
CA GLU A 151 36.83 -6.90 -0.56
C GLU A 151 36.33 -8.12 0.25
N ILE A 152 36.15 -9.26 -0.43
CA ILE A 152 35.64 -10.49 0.20
C ILE A 152 36.64 -11.61 -0.07
N LYS A 153 37.19 -12.15 1.00
CA LYS A 153 38.04 -13.34 0.99
C LYS A 153 37.29 -14.51 1.63
N SER A 154 37.55 -15.71 1.16
CA SER A 154 36.99 -16.91 1.78
C SER A 154 38.07 -17.91 2.03
N GLU A 155 38.05 -18.52 3.21
CA GLU A 155 38.99 -19.52 3.63
C GLU A 155 38.23 -20.75 4.14
N LEU A 156 38.79 -21.94 3.89
CA LEU A 156 38.30 -23.21 4.40
C LEU A 156 39.09 -23.58 5.65
N LEU A 157 38.41 -23.67 6.76
CA LEU A 157 39.01 -24.05 8.05
C LEU A 157 38.59 -25.48 8.44
N LEU A 158 39.40 -26.16 9.24
CA LEU A 158 38.99 -27.42 9.83
C LEU A 158 37.82 -27.18 10.78
N SER A 159 36.77 -27.98 10.65
CA SER A 159 35.61 -27.85 11.54
C SER A 159 35.94 -28.51 12.90
N GLU A 160 35.67 -27.80 13.98
CA GLU A 160 35.78 -28.31 15.35
C GLU A 160 34.55 -29.14 15.79
N GLU A 161 33.46 -29.08 15.01
CA GLU A 161 32.24 -29.83 15.34
C GLU A 161 32.39 -31.31 15.01
N GLU A 162 32.22 -32.15 16.03
CA GLU A 162 32.03 -33.60 15.91
C GLU A 162 30.60 -33.92 15.41
N THR A 163 30.31 -33.58 14.18
CA THR A 163 29.03 -33.99 13.58
C THR A 163 29.13 -35.42 13.10
N VAL A 164 28.33 -36.31 13.69
CA VAL A 164 28.12 -37.69 13.22
C VAL A 164 27.30 -37.68 11.93
N LEU A 165 27.87 -37.12 10.88
CA LEU A 165 27.31 -37.18 9.52
C LEU A 165 27.86 -38.48 8.89
N PHE A 166 26.99 -39.29 8.35
CA PHE A 166 27.32 -40.53 7.61
C PHE A 166 28.02 -41.66 8.43
N GLY A 167 27.62 -41.89 9.68
CA GLY A 167 28.15 -43.02 10.48
C GLY A 167 29.64 -42.92 10.81
N GLY A 168 30.17 -41.71 10.98
CA GLY A 168 31.56 -41.43 11.36
C GLY A 168 32.58 -41.47 10.22
N ARG A 169 32.14 -41.70 8.96
CA ARG A 169 33.02 -41.63 7.78
C ARG A 169 33.09 -40.21 7.26
N GLY A 170 34.25 -39.76 6.79
CA GLY A 170 34.44 -38.45 6.16
C GLY A 170 34.58 -37.25 7.11
N LYS A 171 34.95 -37.49 8.36
CA LYS A 171 35.23 -36.43 9.36
C LYS A 171 36.28 -35.44 8.86
N ASP A 172 37.29 -35.93 8.17
CA ASP A 172 38.36 -35.11 7.57
C ASP A 172 37.92 -34.27 6.37
N LEU A 173 36.71 -34.47 5.84
CA LEU A 173 36.13 -33.70 4.76
C LEU A 173 35.29 -32.49 5.24
N ILE A 174 34.96 -32.40 6.54
CA ILE A 174 34.17 -31.31 7.06
C ILE A 174 35.03 -30.05 7.16
N ARG A 175 34.54 -28.97 6.53
CA ARG A 175 35.21 -27.65 6.55
C ARG A 175 34.19 -26.56 6.89
N ASP A 176 34.61 -25.66 7.76
CA ASP A 176 33.94 -24.39 7.97
C ASP A 176 34.43 -23.40 6.91
N ILE A 177 33.53 -22.51 6.49
CA ILE A 177 33.88 -21.42 5.61
C ILE A 177 33.93 -20.14 6.41
N LEU A 178 35.07 -19.46 6.38
CA LEU A 178 35.23 -18.12 6.91
C LEU A 178 35.21 -17.11 5.76
N PHE A 179 34.23 -16.20 5.75
CA PHE A 179 34.22 -15.04 4.88
C PHE A 179 34.78 -13.84 5.64
N THR A 180 35.96 -13.38 5.25
CA THR A 180 36.55 -12.14 5.77
C THR A 180 36.17 -10.99 4.84
N ILE A 181 35.45 -10.02 5.38
CA ILE A 181 34.87 -8.90 4.65
C ILE A 181 35.53 -7.60 5.08
N LYS A 182 36.11 -6.89 4.14
CA LYS A 182 36.62 -5.53 4.35
C LYS A 182 35.71 -4.56 3.64
N GLU A 183 34.82 -3.92 4.43
CA GLU A 183 33.72 -3.09 3.91
C GLU A 183 34.19 -1.85 3.15
N ASN A 184 35.39 -1.33 3.45
CA ASN A 184 35.94 -0.06 2.95
C ASN A 184 34.95 1.12 3.15
N ASN A 185 35.21 2.26 2.53
CA ASN A 185 34.37 3.42 2.67
C ASN A 185 33.20 3.40 1.67
N LYS A 186 32.05 3.93 2.10
CA LYS A 186 30.89 4.12 1.24
C LYS A 186 31.18 5.21 0.21
N ILE A 187 31.00 4.89 -1.07
CA ILE A 187 31.19 5.87 -2.15
C ILE A 187 29.93 6.75 -2.25
N LYS A 188 30.16 8.06 -2.26
CA LYS A 188 29.09 9.06 -2.39
C LYS A 188 29.07 9.64 -3.80
N ILE A 189 27.88 9.94 -4.29
CA ILE A 189 27.71 10.64 -5.57
C ILE A 189 28.07 12.10 -5.36
N GLY A 190 29.17 12.54 -5.96
CA GLY A 190 29.64 13.92 -5.91
C GLY A 190 28.79 14.83 -6.78
N LYS A 191 28.83 14.62 -8.10
CA LYS A 191 28.05 15.38 -9.08
C LYS A 191 27.38 14.45 -10.08
N ILE A 192 26.23 14.88 -10.60
CA ILE A 192 25.56 14.27 -11.76
C ILE A 192 25.50 15.37 -12.82
N VAL A 193 26.16 15.15 -13.94
CA VAL A 193 26.28 16.09 -15.06
C VAL A 193 25.60 15.49 -16.27
N PHE A 194 24.88 16.32 -17.01
CA PHE A 194 24.25 15.93 -18.26
C PHE A 194 24.91 16.67 -19.42
N ASN A 195 25.16 15.96 -20.51
CA ASN A 195 25.67 16.51 -21.76
C ASN A 195 24.66 16.24 -22.87
N GLY A 196 24.39 17.23 -23.73
CA GLY A 196 23.42 17.12 -24.83
C GLY A 196 21.97 17.46 -24.45
N ASN A 197 21.72 17.82 -23.19
CA ASN A 197 20.39 18.18 -22.67
C ASN A 197 20.03 19.65 -22.94
N ASN A 198 19.67 19.98 -24.17
CA ASN A 198 19.34 21.35 -24.58
C ASN A 198 17.91 21.78 -24.11
N ALA A 199 16.96 20.85 -24.04
CA ALA A 199 15.55 21.13 -23.73
C ALA A 199 15.29 21.32 -22.23
N PHE A 200 16.06 20.67 -21.37
CA PHE A 200 15.86 20.73 -19.92
C PHE A 200 17.19 20.91 -19.19
N SER A 201 17.19 21.80 -18.20
CA SER A 201 18.39 22.03 -17.37
C SER A 201 18.75 20.79 -16.52
N ASP A 202 20.03 20.64 -16.22
CA ASP A 202 20.55 19.61 -15.30
C ASP A 202 19.81 19.58 -13.97
N PHE A 203 19.48 20.74 -13.41
CA PHE A 203 18.71 20.83 -12.18
C PHE A 203 17.37 20.12 -12.29
N ARG A 204 16.65 20.33 -13.41
CA ARG A 204 15.35 19.70 -13.65
C ARG A 204 15.48 18.20 -13.83
N LEU A 205 16.50 17.73 -14.53
CA LEU A 205 16.77 16.30 -14.74
C LEU A 205 17.15 15.63 -13.41
N ARG A 206 18.10 16.20 -12.66
CA ARG A 206 18.46 15.70 -11.32
C ARG A 206 17.25 15.65 -10.35
N TRP A 207 16.33 16.59 -10.47
CA TRP A 207 15.11 16.57 -9.66
C TRP A 207 14.18 15.40 -10.03
N LYS A 208 14.16 15.00 -11.30
CA LYS A 208 13.37 13.85 -11.78
C LYS A 208 13.93 12.50 -11.34
N MET A 209 15.22 12.36 -11.18
CA MET A 209 15.81 11.18 -10.55
C MET A 209 15.34 11.09 -9.10
N LYS A 210 14.69 9.98 -8.71
CA LYS A 210 14.09 9.85 -7.38
C LYS A 210 15.08 9.33 -6.34
N GLU A 211 15.86 8.34 -6.69
CA GLU A 211 16.69 7.56 -5.79
C GLU A 211 18.16 7.96 -5.86
N THR A 212 18.67 8.26 -7.06
CA THR A 212 20.06 8.65 -7.30
C THR A 212 20.22 10.15 -7.09
N LYS A 213 20.79 10.56 -5.97
CA LYS A 213 20.95 11.97 -5.59
C LYS A 213 22.42 12.33 -5.38
N GLN A 214 22.84 13.44 -5.97
CA GLN A 214 24.15 14.00 -5.67
C GLN A 214 24.22 14.51 -4.23
N GLN A 215 25.42 14.51 -3.65
CA GLN A 215 25.64 15.01 -2.29
C GLN A 215 25.25 16.48 -2.20
N SER A 216 24.33 16.81 -1.30
CA SER A 216 23.94 18.17 -0.95
C SER A 216 23.74 18.26 0.54
N TRP A 217 23.75 19.48 1.10
CA TRP A 217 23.56 19.65 2.53
C TRP A 217 22.17 19.24 3.03
N TYR A 218 21.13 19.20 2.13
CA TYR A 218 19.77 18.72 2.46
C TYR A 218 19.59 17.20 2.36
N PHE A 219 20.42 16.50 1.52
CA PHE A 219 20.25 15.09 1.19
C PHE A 219 21.53 14.28 1.44
N PHE A 220 22.32 14.66 2.47
CA PHE A 220 23.59 14.00 2.75
C PHE A 220 23.47 12.49 3.06
N TRP A 221 22.28 12.01 3.46
CA TRP A 221 21.98 10.61 3.75
C TRP A 221 21.55 9.79 2.52
N ARG A 222 21.18 10.44 1.39
CA ARG A 222 20.69 9.77 0.17
C ARG A 222 21.70 9.77 -0.98
N SER A 223 22.95 10.13 -0.76
CA SER A 223 23.95 10.28 -1.81
C SER A 223 24.77 9.02 -2.10
N SER A 224 24.30 7.83 -1.69
CA SER A 224 24.99 6.57 -2.01
C SER A 224 24.52 6.03 -3.34
N PHE A 225 25.48 5.51 -4.13
CA PHE A 225 25.17 4.86 -5.40
C PHE A 225 24.59 3.46 -5.19
N ASP A 226 23.60 3.15 -5.99
CA ASP A 226 22.94 1.85 -6.08
C ASP A 226 22.60 1.62 -7.56
N ASN A 227 23.11 0.55 -8.13
CA ASN A 227 22.98 0.32 -9.57
C ASN A 227 21.53 0.10 -10.02
N LYS A 228 20.74 -0.68 -9.28
CA LYS A 228 19.32 -0.92 -9.62
C LYS A 228 18.51 0.37 -9.59
N LYS A 229 18.72 1.19 -8.57
CA LYS A 229 18.07 2.50 -8.42
C LYS A 229 18.51 3.50 -9.48
N PHE A 230 19.77 3.40 -9.89
CA PHE A 230 20.28 4.21 -10.99
C PHE A 230 19.59 3.83 -12.32
N GLU A 231 19.45 2.55 -12.61
CA GLU A 231 18.72 2.06 -13.79
C GLU A 231 17.23 2.48 -13.76
N GLU A 232 16.59 2.43 -12.60
CA GLU A 232 15.23 2.94 -12.42
C GLU A 232 15.14 4.44 -12.73
N ASP A 233 16.10 5.24 -12.25
CA ASP A 233 16.15 6.67 -12.52
C ASP A 233 16.46 6.99 -14.00
N MET A 234 17.28 6.19 -14.68
CA MET A 234 17.50 6.27 -16.13
C MET A 234 16.19 6.02 -16.90
N ASN A 235 15.43 5.00 -16.50
CA ASN A 235 14.12 4.72 -17.08
C ASN A 235 13.10 5.85 -16.80
N LEU A 236 13.14 6.45 -15.61
CA LEU A 236 12.31 7.62 -15.26
C LEU A 236 12.65 8.84 -16.12
N LEU A 237 13.93 9.07 -16.41
CA LEU A 237 14.37 10.15 -17.31
C LEU A 237 13.93 9.89 -18.75
N THR A 238 14.09 8.66 -19.23
CA THR A 238 13.63 8.26 -20.57
C THR A 238 12.12 8.49 -20.70
N THR A 239 11.33 8.02 -19.74
CA THR A 239 9.88 8.23 -19.69
C THR A 239 9.54 9.71 -19.62
N PHE A 240 10.29 10.49 -18.83
CA PHE A 240 10.07 11.93 -18.72
C PHE A 240 10.26 12.65 -20.06
N TYR A 241 11.33 12.35 -20.80
CA TYR A 241 11.58 12.95 -22.11
C TYR A 241 10.51 12.53 -23.13
N LYS A 242 10.21 11.24 -23.21
CA LYS A 242 9.15 10.71 -24.10
C LYS A 242 7.78 11.33 -23.82
N ASN A 243 7.45 11.57 -22.54
CA ASN A 243 6.20 12.25 -22.14
C ASN A 243 6.23 13.76 -22.38
N LYS A 244 7.39 14.32 -22.78
CA LYS A 244 7.52 15.74 -23.16
C LYS A 244 7.63 15.98 -24.66
N GLY A 245 7.51 14.91 -25.44
CA GLY A 245 7.50 14.94 -26.89
C GLY A 245 8.80 14.48 -27.56
N TYR A 246 9.79 14.17 -26.80
CA TYR A 246 11.10 13.69 -27.29
C TYR A 246 11.08 12.16 -27.40
N ARG A 247 10.36 11.66 -28.41
CA ARG A 247 10.10 10.23 -28.60
C ARG A 247 11.38 9.41 -28.79
N ASP A 248 12.34 9.97 -29.54
CA ASP A 248 13.57 9.29 -29.93
C ASP A 248 14.70 9.50 -28.91
N PHE A 249 14.36 10.06 -27.73
CA PHE A 249 15.31 10.24 -26.65
C PHE A 249 16.00 8.93 -26.27
N HIS A 250 17.31 8.96 -26.19
CA HIS A 250 18.12 7.86 -25.66
C HIS A 250 19.41 8.36 -25.01
N PHE A 251 20.00 7.52 -24.17
CA PHE A 251 21.31 7.78 -23.61
C PHE A 251 22.39 7.26 -24.59
N ILE A 252 23.34 8.10 -24.91
CA ILE A 252 24.50 7.72 -25.74
C ILE A 252 25.52 6.98 -24.88
N SER A 253 25.82 7.52 -23.69
CA SER A 253 26.74 6.92 -22.74
C SER A 253 26.45 7.36 -21.32
N ASP A 254 26.82 6.49 -20.39
CA ASP A 254 26.95 6.77 -18.97
C ASP A 254 28.40 6.51 -18.56
N SER A 255 29.06 7.48 -18.02
CA SER A 255 30.44 7.35 -17.54
C SER A 255 30.53 7.72 -16.08
N ILE A 256 31.36 6.96 -15.35
CA ILE A 256 31.56 7.13 -13.91
C ILE A 256 33.03 7.55 -13.73
N GLU A 257 33.23 8.72 -13.16
CA GLU A 257 34.54 9.25 -12.82
C GLU A 257 34.70 9.22 -11.30
N TYR A 258 35.77 8.58 -10.83
CA TYR A 258 36.08 8.56 -9.39
C TYR A 258 36.99 9.74 -9.04
N SER A 259 36.73 10.32 -7.85
CA SER A 259 37.67 11.33 -7.29
C SER A 259 39.01 10.69 -6.90
N GLU A 260 40.10 11.47 -6.88
CA GLU A 260 41.44 11.00 -6.57
C GLU A 260 41.54 10.30 -5.19
N ASP A 261 40.73 10.71 -4.23
CA ASP A 261 40.61 10.11 -2.88
C ASP A 261 39.75 8.84 -2.82
N GLY A 262 39.11 8.44 -3.93
CA GLY A 262 38.24 7.26 -4.02
C GLY A 262 36.95 7.35 -3.21
N GLY A 263 36.67 8.48 -2.54
CA GLY A 263 35.49 8.63 -1.66
C GLY A 263 34.24 9.15 -2.37
N LYS A 264 34.39 9.69 -3.58
CA LYS A 264 33.28 10.24 -4.39
C LYS A 264 33.35 9.73 -5.81
N MET A 265 32.20 9.65 -6.45
CA MET A 265 32.03 9.37 -7.86
C MET A 265 31.21 10.47 -8.52
N ASN A 266 31.59 10.89 -9.71
CA ASN A 266 30.78 11.75 -10.56
C ASN A 266 30.18 10.90 -11.66
N ILE A 267 28.92 11.14 -11.97
CA ILE A 267 28.19 10.45 -13.03
C ILE A 267 28.01 11.46 -14.17
N VAL A 268 28.49 11.12 -15.34
CA VAL A 268 28.33 11.93 -16.56
C VAL A 268 27.43 11.18 -17.51
N LEU A 269 26.27 11.76 -17.81
CA LEU A 269 25.23 11.20 -18.66
C LEU A 269 25.20 11.98 -19.98
N THR A 270 25.54 11.34 -21.08
CA THR A 270 25.45 11.95 -22.40
C THR A 270 24.16 11.48 -23.06
N VAL A 271 23.33 12.42 -23.47
CA VAL A 271 22.00 12.16 -24.02
C VAL A 271 21.86 12.70 -25.42
N GLU A 272 21.03 12.05 -26.21
CA GLU A 272 20.51 12.57 -27.49
C GLU A 272 18.98 12.74 -27.32
N GLU A 273 18.52 14.00 -27.40
CA GLU A 273 17.13 14.32 -27.14
C GLU A 273 16.21 13.97 -28.31
N GLY A 274 16.75 14.04 -29.53
CA GLY A 274 15.94 13.94 -30.75
C GLY A 274 14.99 15.14 -30.95
N PRO A 275 14.16 15.12 -31.97
CA PRO A 275 13.22 16.19 -32.26
C PRO A 275 12.02 16.19 -31.32
N LEU A 276 11.41 17.36 -31.16
CA LEU A 276 10.17 17.54 -30.38
C LEU A 276 8.96 17.22 -31.26
N TYR A 277 8.43 16.02 -31.16
CA TYR A 277 7.32 15.57 -31.98
C TYR A 277 5.96 16.10 -31.55
N LYS A 278 5.10 16.33 -32.57
CA LYS A 278 3.68 16.67 -32.44
C LYS A 278 2.83 15.74 -33.27
N TYR A 279 1.59 15.51 -32.86
CA TYR A 279 0.63 14.75 -33.64
C TYR A 279 0.17 15.56 -34.86
N ARG A 280 0.36 15.02 -36.07
CA ARG A 280 -0.08 15.68 -37.30
C ARG A 280 -1.39 15.09 -37.80
N ASN A 281 -1.44 13.79 -38.02
CA ASN A 281 -2.64 13.14 -38.55
C ASN A 281 -2.89 11.78 -37.92
N PHE A 282 -4.18 11.37 -37.90
CA PHE A 282 -4.62 10.05 -37.49
C PHE A 282 -5.45 9.43 -38.62
N SER A 283 -5.18 8.18 -38.94
CA SER A 283 -5.91 7.41 -39.94
C SER A 283 -6.19 5.99 -39.43
N TRP A 284 -7.22 5.38 -39.94
CA TRP A 284 -7.78 4.14 -39.41
C TRP A 284 -8.06 3.14 -40.52
N GLU A 285 -7.77 1.87 -40.24
CA GLU A 285 -8.04 0.75 -41.14
C GLU A 285 -8.53 -0.45 -40.34
N GLY A 286 -9.43 -1.27 -40.94
CA GLY A 286 -9.91 -2.54 -40.39
C GLY A 286 -11.01 -2.44 -39.36
N MET A 287 -11.58 -1.25 -39.13
CA MET A 287 -12.70 -1.03 -38.20
C MET A 287 -14.04 -1.35 -38.89
N THR A 288 -14.86 -2.16 -38.25
CA THR A 288 -16.23 -2.46 -38.70
C THR A 288 -17.27 -2.26 -37.62
N LEU A 289 -16.86 -2.42 -36.33
CA LEU A 289 -17.76 -2.35 -35.17
C LEU A 289 -18.04 -0.92 -34.71
N PHE A 290 -17.08 -0.05 -34.86
CA PHE A 290 -17.19 1.36 -34.43
C PHE A 290 -16.91 2.33 -35.58
N ASP A 291 -17.69 3.39 -35.65
CA ASP A 291 -17.42 4.47 -36.58
C ASP A 291 -16.13 5.22 -36.19
N GLN A 292 -15.44 5.75 -37.18
CA GLN A 292 -14.21 6.54 -37.00
C GLN A 292 -14.37 7.63 -35.95
N GLN A 293 -15.51 8.34 -35.93
CA GLN A 293 -15.76 9.40 -34.96
C GLN A 293 -15.80 8.92 -33.51
N ILE A 294 -16.25 7.69 -33.25
CA ILE A 294 -16.24 7.09 -31.91
C ILE A 294 -14.81 6.77 -31.49
N LEU A 295 -14.00 6.20 -32.37
CA LEU A 295 -12.60 5.87 -32.13
C LEU A 295 -11.76 7.14 -31.91
N GLU A 296 -11.96 8.19 -32.72
CA GLU A 296 -11.28 9.47 -32.53
C GLU A 296 -11.65 10.14 -31.19
N ARG A 297 -12.92 10.07 -30.82
CA ARG A 297 -13.37 10.57 -29.50
C ARG A 297 -12.77 9.78 -28.35
N ALA A 298 -12.67 8.45 -28.49
CA ALA A 298 -12.03 7.60 -27.49
C ALA A 298 -10.51 7.83 -27.44
N LEU A 299 -9.87 7.98 -28.59
CA LEU A 299 -8.45 8.31 -28.69
C LEU A 299 -8.13 9.59 -27.90
N ALA A 300 -8.99 10.62 -28.02
CA ALA A 300 -8.87 11.90 -27.30
C ALA A 300 -7.46 12.52 -27.38
N LEU A 301 -6.76 12.35 -28.50
CA LEU A 301 -5.53 13.03 -28.84
C LEU A 301 -5.83 14.13 -29.86
N GLU A 302 -5.25 15.30 -29.66
CA GLU A 302 -5.51 16.45 -30.54
C GLU A 302 -4.34 16.67 -31.50
N LYS A 303 -4.66 16.97 -32.78
CA LYS A 303 -3.67 17.35 -33.77
C LYS A 303 -2.95 18.64 -33.34
N GLY A 304 -1.64 18.70 -33.60
CA GLY A 304 -0.78 19.83 -33.20
C GLY A 304 -0.29 19.80 -31.75
N LYS A 305 -0.84 18.92 -30.89
CA LYS A 305 -0.31 18.73 -29.54
C LYS A 305 0.99 17.95 -29.56
N LYS A 306 1.82 18.20 -28.56
CA LYS A 306 3.07 17.46 -28.34
C LYS A 306 2.78 15.99 -28.07
N TYR A 307 3.62 15.13 -28.61
CA TYR A 307 3.62 13.70 -28.28
C TYR A 307 3.84 13.47 -26.79
N SER A 308 3.16 12.50 -26.23
CA SER A 308 3.38 11.98 -24.87
C SER A 308 3.22 10.46 -24.93
N ASP A 309 4.24 9.74 -24.57
CA ASP A 309 4.25 8.27 -24.65
C ASP A 309 3.17 7.66 -23.74
N GLU A 310 3.04 8.19 -22.53
CA GLU A 310 2.02 7.77 -21.55
C GLU A 310 0.61 8.04 -22.04
N ASP A 311 0.33 9.27 -22.52
CA ASP A 311 -0.98 9.64 -23.05
C ASP A 311 -1.33 8.85 -24.30
N PHE A 312 -0.33 8.58 -25.15
CA PHE A 312 -0.47 7.79 -26.35
C PHE A 312 -0.81 6.32 -26.04
N ASN A 313 -0.04 5.68 -25.17
CA ASN A 313 -0.28 4.30 -24.77
C ASN A 313 -1.64 4.16 -24.07
N MET A 314 -2.00 5.10 -23.21
CA MET A 314 -3.32 5.14 -22.59
C MET A 314 -4.43 5.32 -23.62
N ALA A 315 -4.24 6.19 -24.61
CA ALA A 315 -5.18 6.42 -25.67
C ALA A 315 -5.45 5.17 -26.53
N VAL A 316 -4.38 4.50 -26.93
CA VAL A 316 -4.46 3.32 -27.81
C VAL A 316 -4.96 2.10 -27.04
N PHE A 317 -4.24 1.70 -25.99
CA PHE A 317 -4.45 0.39 -25.33
C PHE A 317 -5.52 0.41 -24.26
N SER A 318 -5.74 1.55 -23.58
CA SER A 318 -6.80 1.61 -22.56
C SER A 318 -8.11 2.15 -23.13
N ARG A 319 -8.09 3.23 -23.92
CA ARG A 319 -9.31 3.86 -24.37
C ARG A 319 -9.85 3.27 -25.67
N VAL A 320 -9.03 3.18 -26.73
CA VAL A 320 -9.50 2.66 -28.03
C VAL A 320 -9.70 1.15 -27.97
N GLN A 321 -8.66 0.39 -27.60
CA GLN A 321 -8.76 -1.07 -27.48
C GLN A 321 -9.76 -1.47 -26.39
N GLY A 322 -9.86 -0.69 -25.30
CA GLY A 322 -10.85 -0.88 -24.24
C GLY A 322 -12.29 -0.94 -24.74
N LEU A 323 -12.67 -0.15 -25.76
CA LEU A 323 -14.00 -0.19 -26.36
C LEU A 323 -14.34 -1.57 -26.93
N TYR A 324 -13.37 -2.23 -27.56
CA TYR A 324 -13.51 -3.58 -28.11
C TYR A 324 -13.57 -4.62 -27.00
N LEU A 325 -12.69 -4.50 -26.02
CA LEU A 325 -12.63 -5.40 -24.84
C LEU A 325 -13.93 -5.33 -24.02
N ASP A 326 -14.52 -4.15 -23.88
CA ASP A 326 -15.81 -3.99 -23.18
C ASP A 326 -17.02 -4.54 -23.94
N ARG A 327 -16.83 -4.83 -25.23
CA ARG A 327 -17.84 -5.51 -26.06
C ARG A 327 -17.55 -6.98 -26.34
N GLY A 328 -16.56 -7.55 -25.66
CA GLY A 328 -16.24 -8.97 -25.73
C GLY A 328 -15.25 -9.37 -26.82
N TYR A 329 -14.65 -8.44 -27.51
CA TYR A 329 -13.65 -8.69 -28.55
C TYR A 329 -12.26 -8.81 -27.93
N ILE A 330 -12.05 -9.85 -27.12
CA ILE A 330 -10.82 -10.04 -26.34
C ILE A 330 -9.57 -10.22 -27.21
N TYR A 331 -9.73 -10.75 -28.41
CA TYR A 331 -8.64 -10.97 -29.36
C TYR A 331 -8.42 -9.79 -30.31
N SER A 332 -9.16 -8.68 -30.10
CA SER A 332 -8.95 -7.45 -30.88
C SER A 332 -7.55 -6.90 -30.67
N ARG A 333 -6.97 -6.34 -31.72
CA ARG A 333 -5.68 -5.67 -31.67
C ARG A 333 -5.78 -4.33 -32.34
N VAL A 334 -5.20 -3.33 -31.71
CA VAL A 334 -5.04 -1.96 -32.24
C VAL A 334 -3.55 -1.72 -32.41
N GLU A 335 -3.05 -1.79 -33.63
CA GLU A 335 -1.64 -1.65 -33.95
C GLU A 335 -1.35 -0.25 -34.54
N PRO A 336 -0.71 0.64 -33.79
CA PRO A 336 -0.37 1.97 -34.29
C PRO A 336 0.92 1.87 -35.12
N LYS A 337 0.85 2.29 -36.38
CA LYS A 337 2.01 2.53 -37.24
C LYS A 337 2.36 4.01 -37.20
N ILE A 338 3.47 4.33 -36.51
CA ILE A 338 3.92 5.71 -36.31
C ILE A 338 4.95 6.06 -37.38
N THR A 339 4.65 7.02 -38.22
CA THR A 339 5.53 7.49 -39.27
C THR A 339 5.96 8.92 -39.00
N PRO A 340 7.26 9.18 -38.77
CA PRO A 340 7.76 10.56 -38.73
C PRO A 340 7.60 11.23 -40.10
N VAL A 341 7.13 12.44 -40.10
CA VAL A 341 6.97 13.28 -41.29
C VAL A 341 7.55 14.66 -40.99
N GLU A 342 8.38 15.16 -41.89
CA GLU A 342 9.18 16.36 -41.63
C GLU A 342 10.09 16.15 -40.38
N GLU A 343 10.58 17.22 -39.78
CA GLU A 343 11.52 17.13 -38.68
C GLU A 343 10.82 16.94 -37.30
N ASP A 344 9.53 17.31 -37.16
CA ASP A 344 8.87 17.40 -35.85
C ASP A 344 7.44 16.83 -35.79
N SER A 345 6.98 16.13 -36.81
CA SER A 345 5.57 15.74 -36.93
C SER A 345 5.41 14.21 -37.04
N LEU A 346 4.33 13.67 -36.47
CA LEU A 346 3.98 12.27 -36.52
C LEU A 346 2.62 12.05 -37.20
N ASP A 347 2.60 11.20 -38.21
CA ASP A 347 1.37 10.59 -38.72
C ASP A 347 1.21 9.20 -38.08
N ILE A 348 0.02 8.92 -37.60
CA ILE A 348 -0.28 7.66 -36.94
C ILE A 348 -1.40 6.97 -37.69
N HIS A 349 -1.07 5.80 -38.21
CA HIS A 349 -2.02 4.94 -38.89
C HIS A 349 -2.37 3.73 -37.97
N PHE A 350 -3.63 3.63 -37.57
CA PHE A 350 -4.10 2.55 -36.71
C PHE A 350 -4.66 1.42 -37.55
N VAL A 351 -4.07 0.23 -37.45
CA VAL A 351 -4.58 -0.98 -38.05
C VAL A 351 -5.30 -1.76 -36.97
N ILE A 352 -6.60 -1.98 -37.19
CA ILE A 352 -7.46 -2.66 -36.23
C ILE A 352 -7.80 -4.04 -36.76
N THR A 353 -7.57 -5.06 -35.96
CA THR A 353 -8.02 -6.43 -36.19
C THR A 353 -9.04 -6.76 -35.11
N GLU A 354 -10.32 -6.80 -35.47
CA GLU A 354 -11.41 -6.93 -34.49
C GLU A 354 -11.58 -8.38 -33.99
N ASN A 355 -11.35 -9.39 -34.87
CA ASN A 355 -11.61 -10.80 -34.60
C ASN A 355 -13.10 -11.05 -34.24
N HIS A 356 -13.37 -11.96 -33.29
CA HIS A 356 -14.71 -12.37 -32.92
C HIS A 356 -15.05 -12.05 -31.47
N GLN A 357 -16.33 -11.98 -31.16
CA GLN A 357 -16.87 -11.74 -29.83
C GLN A 357 -16.82 -13.02 -29.00
N VAL A 358 -16.45 -12.88 -27.72
CA VAL A 358 -16.26 -13.99 -26.79
C VAL A 358 -17.23 -13.89 -25.61
N SER A 359 -17.80 -15.02 -25.22
CA SER A 359 -18.66 -15.16 -24.04
C SER A 359 -17.97 -15.89 -22.90
N ILE A 360 -18.44 -15.65 -21.68
CA ILE A 360 -17.94 -16.30 -20.46
C ILE A 360 -18.64 -17.65 -20.31
N ASN A 361 -17.89 -18.74 -20.36
CA ASN A 361 -18.42 -20.08 -20.15
C ASN A 361 -18.56 -20.41 -18.67
N GLN A 362 -17.51 -20.20 -17.87
CA GLN A 362 -17.49 -20.52 -16.44
C GLN A 362 -16.64 -19.51 -15.68
N ILE A 363 -17.03 -19.27 -14.40
CA ILE A 363 -16.23 -18.49 -13.47
C ILE A 363 -15.89 -19.36 -12.26
N SER A 364 -14.59 -19.58 -12.06
CA SER A 364 -14.03 -20.32 -10.93
C SER A 364 -13.34 -19.36 -9.94
N ILE A 365 -13.32 -19.75 -8.68
CA ILE A 365 -12.64 -19.02 -7.60
C ILE A 365 -11.74 -20.03 -6.90
N VAL A 366 -10.46 -19.75 -6.81
CA VAL A 366 -9.46 -20.63 -6.21
C VAL A 366 -8.60 -19.87 -5.18
N GLY A 367 -8.08 -20.60 -4.17
CA GLY A 367 -7.24 -20.02 -3.12
C GLY A 367 -8.01 -19.55 -1.87
N ASN A 368 -9.34 -19.60 -1.87
CA ASN A 368 -10.17 -19.24 -0.71
C ASN A 368 -10.27 -20.40 0.29
N THR A 369 -9.35 -20.46 1.25
CA THR A 369 -9.31 -21.52 2.28
C THR A 369 -10.19 -21.24 3.49
N ARG A 370 -10.36 -19.98 3.87
CA ARG A 370 -11.14 -19.50 5.01
C ARG A 370 -12.43 -18.84 4.60
N THR A 371 -12.39 -18.04 3.52
CA THR A 371 -13.55 -17.30 3.03
C THR A 371 -14.43 -18.20 2.20
N ARG A 372 -15.73 -18.20 2.48
CA ARG A 372 -16.70 -18.95 1.70
C ARG A 372 -16.79 -18.37 0.28
N GLU A 373 -16.91 -19.23 -0.70
CA GLU A 373 -16.98 -18.83 -2.11
C GLU A 373 -18.08 -17.80 -2.39
N ASN A 374 -19.27 -17.97 -1.78
CA ASN A 374 -20.39 -17.03 -1.97
C ASN A 374 -20.04 -15.59 -1.57
N VAL A 375 -19.14 -15.40 -0.60
CA VAL A 375 -18.70 -14.06 -0.16
C VAL A 375 -17.93 -13.35 -1.27
N ILE A 376 -17.17 -14.09 -2.05
CA ILE A 376 -16.41 -13.57 -3.20
C ILE A 376 -17.33 -13.45 -4.40
N ARG A 377 -18.07 -14.50 -4.72
CA ARG A 377 -18.94 -14.58 -5.89
C ARG A 377 -20.00 -13.46 -5.93
N ARG A 378 -20.56 -13.07 -4.79
CA ARG A 378 -21.54 -11.96 -4.70
C ARG A 378 -20.96 -10.57 -4.98
N GLN A 379 -19.62 -10.43 -5.08
CA GLN A 379 -18.95 -9.20 -5.51
C GLN A 379 -18.75 -9.14 -7.02
N LEU A 380 -18.91 -10.26 -7.71
CA LEU A 380 -18.71 -10.32 -9.15
C LEU A 380 -19.80 -9.54 -9.89
N ARG A 381 -19.38 -8.88 -10.97
CA ARG A 381 -20.26 -8.12 -11.89
C ARG A 381 -20.46 -8.82 -13.22
N VAL A 382 -19.85 -10.00 -13.36
CA VAL A 382 -19.91 -10.86 -14.54
C VAL A 382 -20.44 -12.23 -14.15
N TYR A 383 -21.18 -12.87 -15.04
CA TYR A 383 -21.79 -14.17 -14.82
C TYR A 383 -21.54 -15.12 -16.00
N PRO A 384 -21.60 -16.44 -15.79
CA PRO A 384 -21.57 -17.39 -16.90
C PRO A 384 -22.69 -17.10 -17.91
N GLY A 385 -22.35 -17.08 -19.19
CA GLY A 385 -23.23 -16.71 -20.30
C GLY A 385 -23.16 -15.24 -20.72
N ASP A 386 -22.58 -14.36 -19.90
CA ASP A 386 -22.39 -12.97 -20.28
C ASP A 386 -21.33 -12.84 -21.39
N ILE A 387 -21.46 -11.82 -22.20
CA ILE A 387 -20.38 -11.38 -23.10
C ILE A 387 -19.24 -10.86 -22.25
N TYR A 388 -17.99 -11.19 -22.62
CA TYR A 388 -16.82 -10.65 -21.96
C TYR A 388 -16.86 -9.12 -21.92
N ASN A 389 -16.54 -8.55 -20.75
CA ASN A 389 -16.45 -7.11 -20.56
C ASN A 389 -15.33 -6.81 -19.56
N GLN A 390 -14.29 -6.12 -20.03
CA GLN A 390 -13.08 -5.85 -19.25
C GLN A 390 -13.37 -4.93 -18.06
N ASP A 391 -14.18 -3.88 -18.23
CA ASP A 391 -14.49 -2.96 -17.12
C ASP A 391 -15.26 -3.66 -16.00
N LEU A 392 -16.21 -4.54 -16.34
CA LEU A 392 -16.96 -5.31 -15.33
C LEU A 392 -16.06 -6.31 -14.59
N ILE A 393 -15.06 -6.91 -15.26
CA ILE A 393 -14.09 -7.79 -14.62
C ILE A 393 -13.14 -6.99 -13.71
N ALA A 394 -12.63 -5.87 -14.20
CA ALA A 394 -11.80 -4.97 -13.40
C ALA A 394 -12.57 -4.42 -12.19
N ARG A 395 -13.86 -4.15 -12.35
CA ARG A 395 -14.74 -3.74 -11.26
C ARG A 395 -14.96 -4.89 -10.26
N SER A 396 -15.15 -6.12 -10.74
CA SER A 396 -15.25 -7.30 -9.87
C SER A 396 -13.99 -7.50 -9.04
N TYR A 397 -12.83 -7.38 -9.67
CA TYR A 397 -11.54 -7.40 -8.97
C TYR A 397 -11.46 -6.34 -7.86
N ARG A 398 -11.79 -5.09 -8.18
CA ARG A 398 -11.80 -4.00 -7.19
C ARG A 398 -12.76 -4.28 -6.03
N GLU A 399 -13.97 -4.78 -6.29
CA GLU A 399 -14.94 -5.09 -5.25
C GLU A 399 -14.48 -6.24 -4.34
N ILE A 400 -13.80 -7.25 -4.88
CA ILE A 400 -13.16 -8.31 -4.09
C ILE A 400 -12.04 -7.72 -3.22
N MET A 401 -11.17 -6.89 -3.78
CA MET A 401 -10.07 -6.26 -3.03
C MET A 401 -10.57 -5.30 -1.94
N MET A 402 -11.69 -4.62 -2.17
CA MET A 402 -12.33 -3.74 -1.17
C MET A 402 -12.87 -4.50 0.05
N LEU A 403 -13.09 -5.80 -0.03
CA LEU A 403 -13.40 -6.62 1.16
C LEU A 403 -12.25 -6.61 2.18
N ASN A 404 -11.04 -6.33 1.73
CA ASN A 404 -9.82 -6.30 2.53
C ASN A 404 -9.47 -7.65 3.21
N TYR A 405 -9.94 -8.76 2.63
CA TYR A 405 -9.63 -10.12 3.10
C TYR A 405 -8.49 -10.76 2.32
N PHE A 406 -8.12 -10.19 1.19
CA PHE A 406 -7.18 -10.72 0.23
C PHE A 406 -5.98 -9.79 0.04
N ALA A 407 -4.80 -10.39 -0.15
CA ALA A 407 -3.60 -9.69 -0.60
C ALA A 407 -3.64 -9.48 -2.12
N ASN A 408 -4.22 -10.46 -2.84
CA ASN A 408 -4.44 -10.41 -4.28
C ASN A 408 -5.72 -11.17 -4.66
N ALA A 409 -6.30 -10.85 -5.83
CA ALA A 409 -7.49 -11.51 -6.38
C ALA A 409 -7.46 -11.50 -7.92
N ALA A 410 -6.30 -11.79 -8.52
CA ALA A 410 -6.07 -11.64 -9.95
C ALA A 410 -7.04 -12.50 -10.79
N PRO A 411 -7.74 -11.92 -11.77
CA PRO A 411 -8.49 -12.69 -12.77
C PRO A 411 -7.52 -13.27 -13.79
N ASN A 412 -7.64 -14.56 -14.05
CA ASN A 412 -6.96 -15.29 -15.10
C ASN A 412 -7.97 -15.70 -16.17
N ILE A 413 -7.66 -15.45 -17.44
CA ILE A 413 -8.53 -15.73 -18.56
C ILE A 413 -8.01 -16.99 -19.26
N ILE A 414 -8.84 -18.02 -19.32
CA ILE A 414 -8.50 -19.34 -19.87
C ILE A 414 -9.37 -19.57 -21.10
N PRO A 415 -8.79 -19.59 -22.32
CA PRO A 415 -9.53 -19.93 -23.54
C PRO A 415 -10.07 -21.36 -23.48
N VAL A 416 -11.33 -21.56 -23.90
CA VAL A 416 -11.98 -22.86 -23.97
C VAL A 416 -12.30 -23.24 -25.44
N SER A 417 -12.80 -22.28 -26.20
CA SER A 417 -13.06 -22.37 -27.63
C SER A 417 -12.81 -21.01 -28.29
N GLU A 418 -12.99 -20.90 -29.59
CA GLU A 418 -12.82 -19.61 -30.28
C GLU A 418 -13.72 -18.52 -29.72
N ASP A 419 -14.96 -18.87 -29.29
CA ASP A 419 -16.01 -17.98 -28.82
C ASP A 419 -16.25 -18.03 -27.30
N LYS A 420 -15.50 -18.84 -26.52
CA LYS A 420 -15.72 -19.04 -25.08
C LYS A 420 -14.44 -19.03 -24.26
N ILE A 421 -14.54 -18.40 -23.11
CA ILE A 421 -13.47 -18.36 -22.10
C ILE A 421 -14.00 -18.76 -20.72
N ASN A 422 -13.12 -19.30 -19.91
CA ASN A 422 -13.30 -19.36 -18.46
C ASN A 422 -12.55 -18.22 -17.79
N ILE A 423 -13.12 -17.70 -16.71
CA ILE A 423 -12.45 -16.71 -15.84
C ILE A 423 -12.18 -17.37 -14.51
N GLU A 424 -10.92 -17.39 -14.10
CA GLU A 424 -10.51 -17.89 -12.79
C GLU A 424 -10.00 -16.75 -11.94
N PHE A 425 -10.70 -16.47 -10.82
CA PHE A 425 -10.21 -15.54 -9.82
C PHE A 425 -9.33 -16.28 -8.81
N THR A 426 -8.01 -16.08 -8.92
CA THR A 426 -7.04 -16.62 -7.96
C THR A 426 -6.88 -15.66 -6.81
N VAL A 427 -7.38 -16.03 -5.61
CA VAL A 427 -7.31 -15.18 -4.43
C VAL A 427 -6.23 -15.65 -3.47
N GLU A 428 -5.50 -14.70 -2.89
CA GLU A 428 -4.54 -14.91 -1.83
C GLU A 428 -5.08 -14.31 -0.54
N GLU A 429 -5.44 -15.15 0.43
CA GLU A 429 -6.02 -14.69 1.69
C GLU A 429 -4.95 -14.15 2.65
N LYS A 430 -5.24 -13.01 3.27
CA LYS A 430 -4.42 -12.45 4.35
C LYS A 430 -5.10 -12.61 5.70
N PRO A 431 -4.35 -12.60 6.81
CA PRO A 431 -4.94 -12.53 8.15
C PRO A 431 -5.84 -11.31 8.29
N ALA A 432 -7.14 -11.53 8.40
CA ALA A 432 -8.12 -10.45 8.46
C ALA A 432 -8.43 -9.98 9.90
N GLY A 433 -8.15 -10.81 10.92
CA GLY A 433 -8.33 -10.45 12.33
C GLY A 433 -7.32 -9.37 12.75
N GLN A 434 -7.82 -8.28 13.33
CA GLN A 434 -7.01 -7.18 13.81
C GLN A 434 -7.23 -6.97 15.29
N ALA A 435 -6.17 -7.04 16.08
CA ALA A 435 -6.11 -6.47 17.41
C ALA A 435 -5.50 -5.06 17.30
N SER A 436 -6.23 -4.06 17.76
CA SER A 436 -5.76 -2.67 17.77
C SER A 436 -5.54 -2.20 19.20
N ALA A 437 -4.45 -1.47 19.41
CA ALA A 437 -4.26 -0.65 20.59
C ALA A 437 -4.20 0.81 20.09
N ASN A 438 -4.93 1.70 20.76
CA ASN A 438 -4.89 3.11 20.46
C ASN A 438 -4.47 3.91 21.70
N MET A 439 -3.81 5.01 21.46
CA MET A 439 -3.45 5.99 22.48
C MET A 439 -3.70 7.37 21.89
N GLY A 440 -4.32 8.23 22.65
CA GLY A 440 -4.61 9.59 22.22
C GLY A 440 -4.37 10.58 23.36
N TYR A 441 -4.13 11.83 23.01
CA TYR A 441 -4.05 12.91 23.96
C TYR A 441 -5.02 14.02 23.58
N SER A 442 -5.79 14.49 24.54
CA SER A 442 -6.55 15.72 24.42
C SER A 442 -6.30 16.60 25.64
N GLN A 443 -6.33 17.90 25.45
CA GLN A 443 -6.20 18.82 26.58
C GLN A 443 -7.27 18.58 27.63
N TYR A 444 -8.45 18.15 27.20
CA TYR A 444 -9.63 17.91 28.04
C TYR A 444 -9.54 16.62 28.86
N TYR A 445 -9.36 15.47 28.22
CA TYR A 445 -9.27 14.17 28.89
C TYR A 445 -7.86 13.74 29.28
N GLY A 446 -6.84 14.47 28.84
CA GLY A 446 -5.46 14.05 28.99
C GLY A 446 -5.13 12.88 28.08
N LEU A 447 -4.30 11.97 28.59
CA LEU A 447 -3.95 10.75 27.88
C LEU A 447 -5.12 9.76 27.95
N THR A 448 -5.57 9.30 26.79
CA THR A 448 -6.57 8.26 26.64
C THR A 448 -5.92 7.04 25.99
N GLY A 449 -6.32 5.87 26.41
CA GLY A 449 -5.84 4.63 25.83
C GLY A 449 -6.98 3.63 25.66
N GLY A 450 -6.78 2.71 24.75
CA GLY A 450 -7.77 1.69 24.51
C GLY A 450 -7.28 0.58 23.63
N GLY A 451 -8.12 -0.41 23.46
CA GLY A 451 -7.87 -1.52 22.58
C GLY A 451 -9.14 -2.03 21.95
N GLY A 452 -8.98 -2.75 20.88
CA GLY A 452 -10.09 -3.38 20.19
C GLY A 452 -9.67 -4.68 19.52
N LEU A 453 -10.66 -5.54 19.35
CA LEU A 453 -10.60 -6.73 18.53
C LEU A 453 -11.61 -6.55 17.40
N SER A 454 -11.14 -6.64 16.18
CA SER A 454 -11.98 -6.64 14.98
C SER A 454 -11.73 -7.94 14.21
N LEU A 455 -12.79 -8.68 14.00
CA LEU A 455 -12.80 -9.92 13.22
C LEU A 455 -13.69 -9.71 11.99
N PRO A 456 -13.19 -9.02 10.96
CA PRO A 456 -13.87 -8.98 9.68
C PRO A 456 -13.82 -10.38 9.07
N ASN A 457 -14.82 -10.75 8.31
CA ASN A 457 -14.97 -12.10 7.77
C ASN A 457 -15.12 -13.21 8.83
N PHE A 458 -15.87 -12.92 9.89
CA PHE A 458 -16.14 -13.86 10.96
C PHE A 458 -16.73 -15.18 10.42
N ARG A 459 -16.09 -16.31 10.74
CA ARG A 459 -16.42 -17.66 10.22
C ARG A 459 -16.40 -17.78 8.70
N GLY A 460 -15.64 -16.91 8.00
CA GLY A 460 -15.58 -16.93 6.55
C GLY A 460 -16.84 -16.47 5.82
N LYS A 461 -17.82 -15.91 6.52
CA LYS A 461 -19.15 -15.52 5.98
C LYS A 461 -19.18 -14.05 5.52
N GLY A 462 -18.07 -13.32 5.59
CA GLY A 462 -18.04 -11.88 5.32
C GLY A 462 -18.72 -11.04 6.41
N GLN A 463 -19.10 -11.65 7.53
CA GLN A 463 -19.66 -10.99 8.70
C GLN A 463 -18.54 -10.34 9.51
N SER A 464 -18.82 -9.26 10.22
CA SER A 464 -17.86 -8.63 11.12
C SER A 464 -18.33 -8.71 12.57
N PHE A 465 -17.40 -9.07 13.44
CA PHE A 465 -17.55 -8.97 14.89
C PHE A 465 -16.49 -8.02 15.40
N SER A 466 -16.87 -7.06 16.25
CA SER A 466 -15.90 -6.16 16.87
C SER A 466 -16.22 -5.91 18.33
N PHE A 467 -15.15 -5.77 19.11
CA PHE A 467 -15.16 -5.33 20.50
C PHE A 467 -14.18 -4.16 20.62
N SER A 468 -14.55 -3.12 21.34
CA SER A 468 -13.64 -2.00 21.63
C SER A 468 -13.81 -1.54 23.08
N TYR A 469 -12.71 -1.16 23.68
CA TYR A 469 -12.65 -0.54 25.00
C TYR A 469 -11.67 0.63 24.97
N ASN A 470 -12.10 1.79 25.46
CA ASN A 470 -11.28 3.00 25.56
C ASN A 470 -11.51 3.66 26.93
N GLU A 471 -10.44 4.13 27.55
CA GLU A 471 -10.46 4.81 28.85
C GLU A 471 -9.51 5.99 28.89
N GLY A 472 -9.87 7.03 29.56
CA GLY A 472 -8.97 8.14 29.94
C GLY A 472 -8.01 7.67 31.03
N ILE A 473 -6.72 7.52 30.70
CA ILE A 473 -5.69 6.98 31.61
C ILE A 473 -5.49 7.90 32.81
N ASN A 474 -5.56 9.21 32.57
CA ASN A 474 -5.41 10.24 33.61
C ASN A 474 -6.73 11.00 33.83
N SER A 475 -7.84 10.27 34.06
CA SER A 475 -9.16 10.86 34.27
C SER A 475 -9.65 10.67 35.69
N GLY A 476 -10.52 11.57 36.15
CA GLY A 476 -11.17 11.52 37.47
C GLY A 476 -10.61 12.49 38.50
N SER A 477 -11.12 12.42 39.74
CA SER A 477 -10.86 13.38 40.80
C SER A 477 -9.42 13.42 41.29
N GLN A 478 -8.62 12.42 41.02
CA GLN A 478 -7.18 12.39 41.39
C GLN A 478 -6.24 12.94 40.31
N SER A 479 -6.74 13.23 39.11
CA SER A 479 -5.93 13.79 38.02
C SER A 479 -6.30 15.26 37.80
N THR A 480 -5.42 16.15 38.22
CA THR A 480 -5.55 17.59 38.01
C THR A 480 -4.60 18.06 36.91
N TYR A 481 -4.94 19.14 36.25
CA TYR A 481 -4.04 19.88 35.36
C TYR A 481 -4.24 21.38 35.56
N MET A 482 -3.22 22.15 35.27
CA MET A 482 -3.26 23.59 35.44
C MET A 482 -3.90 24.23 34.20
N TYR A 483 -5.00 24.94 34.39
CA TYR A 483 -5.67 25.71 33.37
C TYR A 483 -5.91 27.15 33.87
N GLN A 484 -5.41 28.11 33.15
CA GLN A 484 -5.47 29.54 33.55
C GLN A 484 -5.10 29.81 35.03
N GLY A 485 -4.10 29.08 35.56
CA GLY A 485 -3.65 29.23 36.95
C GLY A 485 -4.45 28.43 37.98
N TYR A 486 -5.49 27.71 37.62
CA TYR A 486 -6.30 26.88 38.49
C TYR A 486 -6.05 25.41 38.30
N ASN A 487 -6.04 24.64 39.40
CA ASN A 487 -6.02 23.18 39.35
C ASN A 487 -7.43 22.66 39.05
N VAL A 488 -7.57 22.03 37.89
CA VAL A 488 -8.84 21.55 37.36
C VAL A 488 -8.83 20.03 37.30
N ASN A 489 -9.89 19.39 37.83
CA ASN A 489 -10.03 17.95 37.68
C ASN A 489 -10.36 17.55 36.25
N ARG A 490 -9.68 16.53 35.73
CA ARG A 490 -9.97 15.99 34.41
C ARG A 490 -11.26 15.17 34.41
N PRO A 491 -12.12 15.31 33.41
CA PRO A 491 -13.35 14.53 33.33
C PRO A 491 -13.05 13.04 33.08
N LYS A 492 -13.95 12.20 33.59
CA LYS A 492 -13.90 10.76 33.32
C LYS A 492 -14.26 10.49 31.86
N SER A 493 -13.60 9.52 31.25
CA SER A 493 -13.95 8.97 29.94
C SER A 493 -13.73 7.48 29.95
N ARG A 494 -14.82 6.72 29.73
CA ARG A 494 -14.75 5.26 29.63
C ARG A 494 -15.80 4.81 28.63
N ARG A 495 -15.39 4.03 27.63
CA ARG A 495 -16.29 3.52 26.60
C ARG A 495 -16.01 2.06 26.31
N ALA A 496 -17.05 1.26 26.25
CA ALA A 496 -16.99 -0.13 25.81
C ALA A 496 -18.09 -0.38 24.78
N SER A 497 -17.80 -1.13 23.73
CA SER A 497 -18.81 -1.55 22.76
C SER A 497 -18.52 -2.90 22.16
N ILE A 498 -19.58 -3.63 21.88
CA ILE A 498 -19.56 -4.87 21.12
C ILE A 498 -20.53 -4.75 19.95
N SER A 499 -20.13 -5.18 18.77
CA SER A 499 -20.98 -5.12 17.58
C SER A 499 -20.80 -6.35 16.68
N PHE A 500 -21.89 -6.72 16.04
CA PHE A 500 -21.94 -7.73 15.01
C PHE A 500 -22.66 -7.15 13.79
N THR A 501 -22.11 -7.36 12.60
CA THR A 501 -22.70 -6.85 11.35
C THR A 501 -22.53 -7.86 10.23
N ASP A 502 -23.62 -8.15 9.55
CA ASP A 502 -23.62 -8.86 8.27
C ASP A 502 -23.85 -7.83 7.15
N PRO A 503 -22.87 -7.56 6.29
CA PRO A 503 -22.97 -6.53 5.26
C PRO A 503 -23.88 -6.93 4.09
N MET A 504 -24.16 -8.25 3.92
CA MET A 504 -24.95 -8.78 2.80
C MET A 504 -25.76 -10.00 3.26
N VAL A 505 -26.82 -9.74 4.01
CA VAL A 505 -27.69 -10.78 4.53
C VAL A 505 -28.31 -11.58 3.39
N ASN A 506 -28.19 -12.90 3.44
CA ASN A 506 -28.65 -13.83 2.40
C ASN A 506 -28.16 -13.44 1.00
N ASP A 507 -26.91 -12.99 0.92
CA ASP A 507 -26.23 -12.53 -0.31
C ASP A 507 -26.94 -11.39 -1.06
N THR A 508 -27.85 -10.70 -0.36
CA THR A 508 -28.51 -9.48 -0.86
C THR A 508 -27.69 -8.23 -0.53
N LYS A 509 -27.95 -7.10 -1.19
CA LYS A 509 -27.32 -5.81 -0.88
C LYS A 509 -27.89 -5.15 0.41
N ASN A 510 -28.39 -5.96 1.34
CA ASN A 510 -28.90 -5.50 2.63
C ASN A 510 -27.92 -5.83 3.75
N LEU A 511 -27.60 -4.82 4.54
CA LEU A 511 -26.81 -4.94 5.75
C LEU A 511 -27.74 -5.09 6.94
N LEU A 512 -27.38 -5.97 7.87
CA LEU A 512 -28.01 -6.08 9.18
C LEU A 512 -26.94 -6.11 10.26
N GLY A 513 -27.12 -5.33 11.32
CA GLY A 513 -26.19 -5.32 12.44
C GLY A 513 -26.87 -5.04 13.75
N ALA A 514 -26.20 -5.44 14.82
CA ALA A 514 -26.60 -5.15 16.20
C ALA A 514 -25.39 -4.69 17.00
N SER A 515 -25.61 -3.77 17.94
CA SER A 515 -24.54 -3.33 18.85
C SER A 515 -25.08 -3.06 20.24
N LEU A 516 -24.24 -3.34 21.24
CA LEU A 516 -24.40 -2.95 22.63
C LEU A 516 -23.22 -2.07 23.02
N GLY A 517 -23.46 -1.08 23.84
CA GLY A 517 -22.39 -0.21 24.29
C GLY A 517 -22.70 0.46 25.63
N PHE A 518 -21.60 0.86 26.23
CA PHE A 518 -21.55 1.60 27.48
C PHE A 518 -20.62 2.78 27.31
N ASP A 519 -21.00 3.94 27.81
CA ASP A 519 -20.23 5.18 27.71
C ASP A 519 -20.39 5.99 29.00
N MET A 520 -19.27 6.31 29.63
CA MET A 520 -19.21 7.14 30.82
C MET A 520 -18.35 8.36 30.55
N ARG A 521 -18.79 9.54 30.89
CA ARG A 521 -18.10 10.78 30.60
C ARG A 521 -18.48 11.91 31.56
N GLY A 522 -17.62 12.87 31.70
CA GLY A 522 -17.83 14.05 32.54
C GLY A 522 -17.32 13.87 33.97
N GLY A 523 -17.88 14.60 34.92
CA GLY A 523 -17.43 14.64 36.32
C GLY A 523 -16.12 15.43 36.51
N GLY A 524 -15.77 16.29 35.55
CA GLY A 524 -14.66 17.29 35.69
C GLY A 524 -15.14 18.58 36.31
N SER A 525 -14.24 19.57 36.35
CA SER A 525 -14.60 20.92 36.84
C SER A 525 -15.59 21.59 35.91
N ALA A 526 -16.53 22.34 36.49
CA ALA A 526 -17.54 23.14 35.77
C ALA A 526 -16.93 24.16 34.78
N MET A 527 -15.65 24.53 34.98
CA MET A 527 -14.95 25.43 34.06
C MET A 527 -14.76 24.87 32.64
N TYR A 528 -14.99 23.59 32.43
CA TYR A 528 -14.52 23.01 31.19
C TYR A 528 -15.64 22.61 30.20
N TYR A 529 -16.64 21.85 30.58
CA TYR A 529 -17.68 21.45 29.63
C TYR A 529 -18.96 20.92 30.30
N SER A 530 -18.85 19.98 31.20
CA SER A 530 -19.98 19.48 31.98
C SER A 530 -19.49 18.98 33.33
N PRO A 531 -19.99 19.56 34.43
CA PRO A 531 -19.70 19.08 35.78
C PRO A 531 -20.40 17.75 36.06
N LEU A 532 -21.44 17.39 35.27
CA LEU A 532 -22.18 16.16 35.42
C LEU A 532 -21.38 14.96 34.89
N GLU A 533 -21.27 13.93 35.72
CA GLU A 533 -20.91 12.61 35.24
C GLU A 533 -22.14 11.97 34.57
N THR A 534 -21.99 11.61 33.30
CA THR A 534 -23.04 10.96 32.52
C THR A 534 -22.64 9.54 32.17
N THR A 535 -23.43 8.58 32.62
CA THR A 535 -23.28 7.16 32.24
C THR A 535 -24.41 6.77 31.31
N SER A 536 -24.07 6.22 30.14
CA SER A 536 -25.03 5.78 29.14
C SER A 536 -24.83 4.30 28.82
N ALA A 537 -25.92 3.52 28.86
CA ALA A 537 -25.94 2.19 28.27
C ALA A 537 -26.92 2.20 27.09
N TYR A 538 -26.54 1.56 25.99
CA TYR A 538 -27.37 1.53 24.78
C TYR A 538 -27.33 0.20 24.07
N GLY A 539 -28.43 -0.14 23.41
CA GLY A 539 -28.56 -1.20 22.44
C GLY A 539 -29.07 -0.66 21.11
N SER A 540 -28.59 -1.16 20.00
CA SER A 540 -29.09 -0.74 18.69
C SER A 540 -29.12 -1.87 17.68
N VAL A 541 -30.09 -1.79 16.76
CA VAL A 541 -30.16 -2.62 15.55
C VAL A 541 -30.10 -1.69 14.35
N VAL A 542 -29.32 -2.06 13.33
CA VAL A 542 -29.16 -1.29 12.11
C VAL A 542 -29.51 -2.16 10.91
N TRP A 543 -30.34 -1.62 10.04
CA TRP A 543 -30.53 -2.15 8.70
C TRP A 543 -29.94 -1.17 7.69
N GLY A 544 -29.34 -1.67 6.61
CA GLY A 544 -28.72 -0.84 5.58
C GLY A 544 -28.94 -1.41 4.20
N ARG A 545 -28.87 -0.55 3.19
CA ARG A 545 -29.00 -0.95 1.79
C ARG A 545 -28.09 -0.10 0.88
N ILE A 546 -27.45 -0.76 -0.09
CA ILE A 546 -26.74 -0.09 -1.20
C ILE A 546 -27.77 0.15 -2.31
N PHE A 547 -27.90 1.39 -2.74
CA PHE A 547 -28.80 1.77 -3.83
C PHE A 547 -28.12 1.53 -5.18
N LYS A 548 -28.92 1.34 -6.22
CA LYS A 548 -28.45 1.26 -7.62
C LYS A 548 -28.64 2.59 -8.37
N TRP A 549 -29.47 3.47 -7.84
CA TRP A 549 -29.83 4.75 -8.41
C TRP A 549 -29.73 5.84 -7.32
N PRO A 550 -29.26 7.04 -7.64
CA PRO A 550 -28.82 7.56 -8.94
C PRO A 550 -27.47 6.99 -9.41
N ASP A 551 -26.62 6.56 -8.50
CA ASP A 551 -25.41 5.77 -8.74
C ASP A 551 -25.23 4.76 -7.61
N ASP A 552 -24.30 3.81 -7.75
CA ASP A 552 -24.08 2.73 -6.79
C ASP A 552 -23.11 3.09 -5.64
N PHE A 553 -22.75 4.37 -5.53
CA PHE A 553 -22.01 4.91 -4.38
C PHE A 553 -22.92 5.27 -3.21
N PHE A 554 -24.24 5.29 -3.42
CA PHE A 554 -25.21 5.60 -2.38
C PHE A 554 -25.50 4.41 -1.47
N ARG A 555 -25.49 4.68 -0.15
CA ARG A 555 -25.88 3.74 0.89
C ARG A 555 -26.83 4.42 1.86
N GLY A 556 -27.94 3.76 2.16
CA GLY A 556 -28.85 4.12 3.27
C GLY A 556 -28.66 3.18 4.45
N THR A 557 -28.66 3.72 5.65
CA THR A 557 -28.73 2.94 6.90
C THR A 557 -29.77 3.52 7.82
N TRP A 558 -30.52 2.66 8.46
CA TRP A 558 -31.56 2.99 9.42
C TRP A 558 -31.28 2.23 10.72
N ARG A 559 -31.08 2.98 11.79
CA ARG A 559 -30.75 2.43 13.11
C ARG A 559 -31.84 2.75 14.10
N PHE A 560 -32.32 1.72 14.75
CA PHE A 560 -33.17 1.85 15.93
C PHE A 560 -32.29 1.66 17.17
N MET A 561 -32.37 2.59 18.14
CA MET A 561 -31.51 2.61 19.33
C MET A 561 -32.34 2.91 20.55
N VAL A 562 -32.14 2.10 21.60
CA VAL A 562 -32.62 2.35 22.95
C VAL A 562 -31.45 2.70 23.83
N ARG A 563 -31.55 3.77 24.59
CA ARG A 563 -30.47 4.28 25.44
C ARG A 563 -31.07 4.67 26.81
N ARG A 564 -30.35 4.30 27.87
CA ARG A 564 -30.57 4.82 29.22
C ARG A 564 -29.37 5.66 29.62
N ARG A 565 -29.62 6.90 30.07
CA ARG A 565 -28.61 7.79 30.63
C ARG A 565 -28.87 8.01 32.13
N SER A 566 -27.81 8.02 32.93
CA SER A 566 -27.83 8.40 34.33
C SER A 566 -26.88 9.59 34.53
N TYR A 567 -27.32 10.57 35.27
CA TYR A 567 -26.59 11.80 35.56
C TYR A 567 -26.27 11.86 37.05
N SER A 568 -25.01 12.23 37.38
CA SER A 568 -24.54 12.43 38.75
C SER A 568 -23.77 13.76 38.85
N GLY A 569 -24.10 14.57 39.84
CA GLY A 569 -23.55 15.86 40.07
C GLY A 569 -24.29 16.64 41.19
N SER A 570 -24.00 17.92 41.36
CA SER A 570 -24.75 18.76 42.28
C SER A 570 -26.16 19.03 41.75
N GLN A 571 -27.09 19.42 42.69
CA GLN A 571 -28.46 19.74 42.29
C GLN A 571 -28.52 20.89 41.29
N SER A 572 -27.70 21.94 41.47
CA SER A 572 -27.62 23.06 40.55
C SER A 572 -27.11 22.63 39.16
N ASP A 573 -26.16 21.69 39.11
CA ASP A 573 -25.65 21.16 37.85
C ASP A 573 -26.72 20.26 37.14
N LEU A 574 -27.45 19.45 37.92
CA LEU A 574 -28.56 18.65 37.37
C LEU A 574 -29.61 19.55 36.75
N GLU A 575 -29.99 20.65 37.41
CA GLU A 575 -30.95 21.64 36.89
C GLU A 575 -30.42 22.34 35.63
N SER A 576 -29.16 22.75 35.62
CA SER A 576 -28.57 23.47 34.50
C SER A 576 -28.30 22.62 33.27
N TYR A 577 -27.86 21.37 33.45
CA TYR A 577 -27.38 20.52 32.36
C TYR A 577 -28.25 19.30 32.05
N ALA A 578 -29.14 18.89 32.99
CA ALA A 578 -30.01 17.73 32.85
C ALA A 578 -31.49 18.03 33.07
N GLY A 579 -31.88 19.31 33.21
CA GLY A 579 -33.25 19.69 33.51
C GLY A 579 -33.78 19.09 34.83
N GLY A 580 -32.93 18.96 35.84
CA GLY A 580 -33.23 18.37 37.14
C GLY A 580 -33.36 16.85 37.17
N LYS A 581 -33.10 16.18 36.05
CA LYS A 581 -33.27 14.72 35.93
C LYS A 581 -32.00 13.99 36.31
N THR A 582 -32.14 12.90 37.10
CA THR A 582 -31.02 11.98 37.41
C THR A 582 -30.92 10.82 36.41
N LYS A 583 -32.02 10.51 35.70
CA LYS A 583 -32.08 9.46 34.67
C LYS A 583 -32.98 9.88 33.53
N THR A 584 -32.60 9.50 32.30
CA THR A 584 -33.43 9.66 31.11
C THR A 584 -33.35 8.40 30.24
N ASP A 585 -34.50 8.03 29.67
CA ASP A 585 -34.59 6.99 28.65
C ASP A 585 -34.85 7.65 27.30
N GLY A 586 -34.04 7.30 26.32
CA GLY A 586 -34.14 7.76 24.93
C GLY A 586 -34.38 6.58 23.99
N ILE A 587 -35.38 6.69 23.14
CA ILE A 587 -35.63 5.77 22.04
C ILE A 587 -35.45 6.59 20.75
N SER A 588 -34.53 6.18 19.90
CA SER A 588 -34.16 6.98 18.73
C SER A 588 -34.16 6.14 17.45
N PHE A 589 -34.63 6.76 16.39
CA PHE A 589 -34.51 6.27 15.02
C PHE A 589 -33.54 7.19 14.26
N VAL A 590 -32.47 6.59 13.73
CA VAL A 590 -31.41 7.34 13.01
C VAL A 590 -31.37 6.87 11.58
N GLN A 591 -31.61 7.77 10.64
CA GLN A 591 -31.41 7.55 9.22
C GLN A 591 -30.11 8.21 8.79
N THR A 592 -29.25 7.45 8.09
CA THR A 592 -28.05 7.99 7.43
C THR A 592 -28.12 7.64 5.96
N ILE A 593 -28.05 8.65 5.09
CA ILE A 593 -27.86 8.47 3.65
C ILE A 593 -26.49 9.03 3.34
N ARG A 594 -25.64 8.20 2.72
CA ARG A 594 -24.25 8.53 2.40
C ARG A 594 -23.96 8.18 0.95
N ARG A 595 -23.23 9.07 0.27
CA ARG A 595 -22.57 8.80 -1.01
C ARG A 595 -21.07 8.94 -0.81
N ASP A 596 -20.28 7.97 -1.25
CA ASP A 596 -18.83 7.99 -1.12
C ASP A 596 -18.19 7.48 -2.42
N SER A 597 -17.70 8.41 -3.21
CA SER A 597 -17.03 8.14 -4.50
C SER A 597 -15.54 8.49 -4.48
N ARG A 598 -14.95 8.60 -3.28
CA ARG A 598 -13.52 8.90 -3.14
C ARG A 598 -12.67 7.75 -3.69
N ASP A 599 -11.56 8.10 -4.32
CA ASP A 599 -10.58 7.17 -4.90
C ASP A 599 -9.72 6.48 -3.83
N HIS A 600 -9.40 7.18 -2.74
CA HIS A 600 -8.56 6.66 -1.66
C HIS A 600 -9.11 7.07 -0.28
N PRO A 601 -9.12 6.18 0.73
CA PRO A 601 -9.69 6.51 2.04
C PRO A 601 -8.84 7.49 2.86
N GLU A 602 -7.50 7.41 2.78
CA GLU A 602 -6.59 8.21 3.62
C GLU A 602 -6.14 9.51 2.96
N PHE A 603 -5.92 9.50 1.66
CA PHE A 603 -5.57 10.68 0.87
C PHE A 603 -6.38 10.72 -0.42
N PRO A 604 -7.67 11.13 -0.36
CA PRO A 604 -8.49 11.27 -1.55
C PRO A 604 -7.94 12.35 -2.48
N THR A 605 -7.85 12.03 -3.76
CA THR A 605 -7.43 12.98 -4.81
C THR A 605 -8.59 13.43 -5.68
N ILE A 606 -9.57 12.55 -5.87
CA ILE A 606 -10.76 12.76 -6.70
C ILE A 606 -11.98 12.21 -5.96
N GLY A 607 -13.15 12.76 -6.27
CA GLY A 607 -14.43 12.26 -5.79
C GLY A 607 -15.04 13.09 -4.69
N SER A 608 -16.09 12.55 -4.07
CA SER A 608 -16.86 13.28 -3.06
C SER A 608 -17.39 12.33 -1.98
N HIS A 609 -17.58 12.89 -0.80
CA HIS A 609 -18.25 12.24 0.31
C HIS A 609 -19.39 13.12 0.80
N PHE A 610 -20.61 12.67 0.61
CA PHE A 610 -21.81 13.35 1.07
C PHE A 610 -22.53 12.49 2.08
N SER A 611 -22.97 13.07 3.19
CA SER A 611 -23.79 12.34 4.17
C SER A 611 -24.84 13.24 4.82
N ILE A 612 -26.04 12.71 4.92
CA ILE A 612 -27.15 13.26 5.68
C ILE A 612 -27.46 12.29 6.82
N ASN A 613 -27.42 12.79 8.04
CA ASN A 613 -27.83 12.07 9.24
C ASN A 613 -29.05 12.75 9.83
N SER A 614 -30.14 11.98 10.00
CA SER A 614 -31.38 12.46 10.59
C SER A 614 -31.75 11.57 11.76
N THR A 615 -31.81 12.14 12.94
CA THR A 615 -32.18 11.46 14.19
C THR A 615 -33.53 11.97 14.67
N LEU A 616 -34.46 11.08 14.89
CA LEU A 616 -35.68 11.34 15.64
C LEU A 616 -35.58 10.61 16.99
N SER A 617 -35.67 11.32 18.07
CA SER A 617 -35.63 10.76 19.43
C SER A 617 -36.90 11.11 20.18
N GLY A 618 -37.43 10.12 20.92
CA GLY A 618 -38.65 10.32 21.70
C GLY A 618 -39.93 10.54 20.88
N TRP A 619 -40.78 11.45 21.29
CA TRP A 619 -42.05 11.79 20.66
C TRP A 619 -42.92 10.54 20.44
N VAL A 620 -43.21 10.15 19.20
CA VAL A 620 -43.99 8.94 18.86
C VAL A 620 -43.30 7.64 19.25
N LEU A 621 -41.95 7.65 19.35
CA LEU A 621 -41.15 6.47 19.72
C LEU A 621 -41.21 6.19 21.22
N GLY A 622 -41.56 7.20 22.05
CA GLY A 622 -41.53 7.12 23.51
C GLY A 622 -40.15 7.48 24.08
N GLY A 623 -40.09 7.54 25.41
CA GLY A 623 -38.90 8.00 26.14
C GLY A 623 -39.01 9.46 26.57
N GLN A 624 -37.95 9.98 27.17
CA GLN A 624 -37.92 11.32 27.77
C GLN A 624 -37.04 12.32 27.01
N GLU A 625 -36.31 11.85 25.99
CA GLU A 625 -35.46 12.67 25.17
C GLU A 625 -36.18 12.97 23.85
N ASN A 626 -36.89 14.10 23.75
CA ASN A 626 -37.78 14.42 22.64
C ASN A 626 -37.13 15.51 21.75
N PHE A 627 -36.50 15.11 20.65
CA PHE A 627 -35.90 16.03 19.68
C PHE A 627 -35.74 15.40 18.32
N HIS A 628 -35.57 16.23 17.31
CA HIS A 628 -35.02 15.80 16.03
C HIS A 628 -33.70 16.54 15.75
N LYS A 629 -32.75 15.81 15.16
CA LYS A 629 -31.41 16.34 14.81
C LYS A 629 -31.07 15.98 13.37
N HIS A 630 -30.66 16.96 12.61
CA HIS A 630 -30.21 16.75 11.25
C HIS A 630 -28.79 17.28 11.07
N THR A 631 -27.93 16.52 10.40
CA THR A 631 -26.58 16.94 10.03
C THR A 631 -26.34 16.63 8.57
N LEU A 632 -25.89 17.61 7.82
CA LEU A 632 -25.43 17.50 6.45
C LEU A 632 -23.91 17.68 6.43
N ASN A 633 -23.17 16.72 5.89
CA ASN A 633 -21.73 16.83 5.63
C ASN A 633 -21.50 16.66 4.14
N LEU A 634 -20.75 17.57 3.57
CA LEU A 634 -20.38 17.60 2.15
C LEU A 634 -18.86 17.77 2.08
N GLU A 635 -18.20 16.90 1.36
CA GLU A 635 -16.76 17.00 1.08
C GLU A 635 -16.55 16.65 -0.39
N TRP A 636 -15.70 17.40 -1.07
CA TRP A 636 -15.30 17.07 -2.44
C TRP A 636 -13.84 17.39 -2.65
N PHE A 637 -13.22 16.57 -3.46
CA PHE A 637 -11.79 16.55 -3.74
C PHE A 637 -11.59 16.78 -5.23
N THR A 638 -10.75 17.76 -5.58
CA THR A 638 -10.46 18.14 -6.94
C THR A 638 -8.94 18.21 -7.12
N PRO A 639 -8.36 17.42 -8.02
CA PRO A 639 -6.94 17.57 -8.36
C PRO A 639 -6.77 18.93 -9.07
N THR A 640 -5.70 19.63 -8.72
CA THR A 640 -5.34 20.90 -9.32
C THR A 640 -4.08 20.76 -10.18
N PHE A 641 -3.13 21.66 -10.10
CA PHE A 641 -1.86 21.50 -10.81
C PHE A 641 -0.89 20.61 -10.03
N TRP A 642 -0.05 19.89 -10.73
CA TRP A 642 0.96 18.95 -10.20
C TRP A 642 0.29 17.90 -9.29
N LYS A 643 0.72 17.77 -8.03
CA LYS A 643 0.18 16.83 -7.04
C LYS A 643 -0.73 17.52 -6.00
N PHE A 644 -1.09 18.75 -6.21
CA PHE A 644 -1.96 19.45 -5.27
C PHE A 644 -3.42 19.03 -5.44
N VAL A 645 -4.07 18.81 -4.31
CA VAL A 645 -5.50 18.48 -4.23
C VAL A 645 -6.21 19.57 -3.45
N LEU A 646 -7.24 20.14 -4.05
CA LEU A 646 -8.15 21.05 -3.38
C LEU A 646 -9.28 20.25 -2.74
N MET A 647 -9.40 20.31 -1.42
CA MET A 647 -10.51 19.74 -0.66
C MET A 647 -11.38 20.88 -0.16
N ASN A 648 -12.67 20.79 -0.41
CA ASN A 648 -13.67 21.68 0.18
C ASN A 648 -14.63 20.88 1.05
N SER A 649 -15.06 21.45 2.15
CA SER A 649 -16.00 20.83 3.08
C SER A 649 -17.05 21.81 3.56
N MET A 650 -18.26 21.30 3.78
CA MET A 650 -19.36 22.03 4.37
C MET A 650 -20.05 21.12 5.37
N LYS A 651 -20.34 21.62 6.56
CA LYS A 651 -21.10 20.92 7.56
C LYS A 651 -22.19 21.83 8.12
N ILE A 652 -23.41 21.35 8.07
CA ILE A 652 -24.58 22.03 8.64
C ILE A 652 -25.23 21.09 9.65
N GLY A 653 -25.62 21.63 10.79
CA GLY A 653 -26.33 20.88 11.82
C GLY A 653 -27.48 21.68 12.44
N VAL A 654 -28.60 21.01 12.64
CA VAL A 654 -29.77 21.59 13.30
C VAL A 654 -30.33 20.54 14.26
N ILE A 655 -30.66 20.98 15.47
CA ILE A 655 -31.37 20.17 16.45
C ILE A 655 -32.51 21.01 17.02
N LYS A 656 -33.70 20.45 17.12
CA LYS A 656 -34.89 21.10 17.66
C LYS A 656 -35.64 20.14 18.57
N ASP A 657 -36.12 20.67 19.64
CA ASP A 657 -36.98 19.94 20.60
C ASP A 657 -38.36 19.61 20.01
N LEU A 658 -38.91 18.52 20.47
CA LEU A 658 -40.27 18.07 20.14
C LEU A 658 -41.11 18.05 21.39
N PRO A 659 -42.41 18.37 21.32
CA PRO A 659 -43.30 18.36 22.51
C PRO A 659 -43.37 16.95 23.11
N ALA A 660 -43.31 16.86 24.40
CA ALA A 660 -43.57 15.63 25.11
C ALA A 660 -45.08 15.29 25.12
N LYS A 661 -45.44 14.00 25.24
CA LYS A 661 -46.83 13.52 25.20
C LYS A 661 -47.70 14.09 26.32
N ASP A 662 -47.10 14.43 27.44
CA ASP A 662 -47.70 14.98 28.63
C ASP A 662 -47.76 16.50 28.67
N GLY A 663 -47.38 17.17 27.56
CA GLY A 663 -47.32 18.62 27.47
C GLY A 663 -46.14 19.27 28.23
N THR A 664 -45.26 18.47 28.85
CA THR A 664 -44.06 19.01 29.51
C THR A 664 -43.08 19.54 28.49
N LEU A 665 -42.24 20.50 28.93
CA LEU A 665 -41.15 20.99 28.11
C LEU A 665 -40.19 19.88 27.72
N SER A 666 -39.85 19.78 26.45
CA SER A 666 -38.90 18.81 25.93
C SER A 666 -37.49 19.09 26.45
N TYR A 667 -36.72 18.03 26.58
CA TYR A 667 -35.33 18.09 27.00
C TYR A 667 -34.43 17.59 25.87
N ILE A 668 -33.52 18.47 25.43
CA ILE A 668 -32.43 18.08 24.56
C ILE A 668 -31.19 17.83 25.41
N PRO A 669 -30.71 16.57 25.47
CA PRO A 669 -29.51 16.27 26.24
C PRO A 669 -28.32 17.11 25.80
N PHE A 670 -27.58 17.61 26.78
CA PHE A 670 -26.43 18.48 26.53
C PHE A 670 -25.43 17.91 25.51
N TYR A 671 -25.11 16.63 25.59
CA TYR A 671 -24.19 15.95 24.68
C TYR A 671 -24.74 15.72 23.26
N ASP A 672 -26.00 15.99 23.01
CA ASP A 672 -26.58 15.94 21.66
C ASP A 672 -26.56 17.31 20.98
N ARG A 673 -26.32 18.40 21.73
CA ARG A 673 -26.15 19.75 21.18
C ARG A 673 -24.85 19.87 20.40
N PHE A 674 -24.76 20.87 19.52
CA PHE A 674 -23.56 21.14 18.76
C PHE A 674 -22.58 21.98 19.58
N VAL A 675 -21.32 21.62 19.51
CA VAL A 675 -20.19 22.40 20.02
C VAL A 675 -19.08 22.44 18.98
N MET A 676 -18.24 23.48 18.98
CA MET A 676 -17.22 23.69 17.99
C MET A 676 -15.95 24.31 18.64
N GLY A 677 -14.78 24.04 18.05
CA GLY A 677 -13.47 24.60 18.42
C GLY A 677 -12.39 23.53 18.55
N GLY A 678 -11.14 23.98 18.47
CA GLY A 678 -9.97 23.14 18.63
C GLY A 678 -9.90 21.97 17.66
N ASN A 679 -9.61 20.78 18.20
CA ASN A 679 -9.59 19.55 17.44
C ASN A 679 -10.98 18.85 17.39
N GLY A 680 -11.98 19.40 18.04
CA GLY A 680 -13.33 18.81 18.13
C GLY A 680 -13.44 17.61 19.07
N ILE A 681 -12.40 17.24 19.76
CA ILE A 681 -12.41 16.13 20.70
C ILE A 681 -12.99 16.62 22.04
N PRO A 682 -13.86 15.83 22.67
CA PRO A 682 -14.31 14.46 22.30
C PRO A 682 -15.64 14.41 21.57
N TYR A 683 -16.41 15.49 21.45
CA TYR A 683 -17.78 15.46 20.88
C TYR A 683 -18.06 16.61 19.94
N GLY A 684 -17.10 17.54 19.79
CA GLY A 684 -17.28 18.78 19.06
C GLY A 684 -17.00 18.63 17.56
N ASN A 685 -17.16 19.75 16.90
CA ASN A 685 -16.74 19.91 15.53
C ASN A 685 -15.42 20.68 15.55
N PRO A 686 -14.38 20.21 14.85
CA PRO A 686 -13.11 20.90 14.85
C PRO A 686 -13.25 22.29 14.20
N LEU A 687 -12.58 23.27 14.79
CA LEU A 687 -12.30 24.56 14.19
C LEU A 687 -10.89 24.96 14.66
N ARG A 688 -9.92 24.74 13.79
CA ARG A 688 -8.50 24.91 14.11
C ARG A 688 -8.19 26.39 14.39
N GLY A 689 -7.27 26.68 15.29
CA GLY A 689 -6.96 28.04 15.73
C GLY A 689 -7.82 28.54 16.91
N TYR A 690 -8.76 27.73 17.40
CA TYR A 690 -9.60 28.03 18.56
C TYR A 690 -9.35 27.01 19.69
N ASP A 691 -9.80 27.33 20.90
CA ASP A 691 -9.81 26.39 22.00
C ASP A 691 -10.90 25.35 21.83
N ASP A 692 -10.69 24.14 22.39
CA ASP A 692 -11.62 23.03 22.29
C ASP A 692 -13.01 23.42 22.82
N ASN A 693 -14.05 23.23 21.95
CA ASN A 693 -15.46 23.46 22.25
C ASN A 693 -15.83 24.89 22.70
N ARG A 694 -14.97 25.89 22.46
CA ARG A 694 -15.18 27.29 22.93
C ARG A 694 -15.83 28.22 21.90
N VAL A 695 -16.23 27.70 20.74
CA VAL A 695 -16.95 28.45 19.73
C VAL A 695 -18.45 28.19 19.85
N GLY A 696 -19.24 29.22 20.09
CA GLY A 696 -20.68 29.14 20.24
C GLY A 696 -21.20 29.65 21.58
N PRO A 697 -22.40 29.27 22.00
CA PRO A 697 -23.05 29.72 23.20
C PRO A 697 -22.28 29.30 24.47
N VAL A 698 -22.11 30.24 25.39
CA VAL A 698 -21.47 30.02 26.69
C VAL A 698 -22.36 30.51 27.81
N THR A 699 -22.16 29.99 29.04
CA THR A 699 -22.76 30.51 30.26
C THR A 699 -22.16 31.89 30.62
N LEU A 700 -22.75 32.56 31.60
CA LEU A 700 -22.19 33.79 32.17
C LEU A 700 -20.76 33.59 32.70
N SER A 701 -20.43 32.39 33.14
CA SER A 701 -19.08 31.98 33.57
C SER A 701 -18.13 31.59 32.43
N GLY A 702 -18.55 31.74 31.16
CA GLY A 702 -17.75 31.39 29.98
C GLY A 702 -17.70 29.91 29.66
N ASN A 703 -18.51 29.05 30.30
CA ASN A 703 -18.55 27.61 30.02
C ASN A 703 -19.42 27.28 28.80
N PRO A 704 -18.98 26.41 27.88
CA PRO A 704 -19.77 26.08 26.73
C PRO A 704 -21.03 25.29 27.11
N ILE A 705 -22.17 25.69 26.56
CA ILE A 705 -23.48 25.01 26.76
C ILE A 705 -23.99 24.32 25.51
N GLY A 706 -23.24 24.44 24.41
CA GLY A 706 -23.65 23.91 23.12
C GLY A 706 -24.84 24.66 22.53
N GLY A 707 -25.05 24.48 21.25
CA GLY A 707 -26.12 25.14 20.51
C GLY A 707 -26.96 24.20 19.70
N ASN A 708 -28.05 24.73 19.18
CA ASN A 708 -29.05 23.99 18.45
C ASN A 708 -28.88 24.12 16.91
N ALA A 709 -28.03 25.01 16.45
CA ALA A 709 -27.69 25.18 15.06
C ALA A 709 -26.18 25.35 14.87
N MET A 710 -25.64 24.84 13.77
CA MET A 710 -24.22 24.86 13.46
C MET A 710 -24.00 24.97 11.96
N VAL A 711 -23.01 25.77 11.57
CA VAL A 711 -22.48 25.79 10.21
C VAL A 711 -20.95 25.83 10.28
N LYS A 712 -20.32 25.05 9.42
CA LYS A 712 -18.86 25.07 9.21
C LYS A 712 -18.54 24.96 7.72
N PHE A 713 -17.60 25.75 7.27
CA PHE A 713 -16.96 25.63 5.95
C PHE A 713 -15.46 25.41 6.14
N GLY A 714 -14.88 24.65 5.26
CA GLY A 714 -13.45 24.42 5.25
C GLY A 714 -12.92 24.21 3.82
N THR A 715 -11.76 24.80 3.57
CA THR A 715 -11.01 24.58 2.33
C THR A 715 -9.58 24.21 2.70
N GLU A 716 -9.05 23.18 2.04
CA GLU A 716 -7.67 22.74 2.23
C GLU A 716 -6.99 22.55 0.88
N ILE A 717 -5.74 23.00 0.78
CA ILE A 717 -4.85 22.66 -0.32
C ILE A 717 -3.88 21.63 0.25
N ARG A 718 -3.93 20.41 -0.27
CA ARG A 718 -3.17 19.25 0.21
C ARG A 718 -2.09 18.87 -0.80
N VAL A 719 -0.91 18.46 -0.31
CA VAL A 719 0.20 17.98 -1.13
C VAL A 719 0.80 16.73 -0.52
N PRO A 720 0.87 15.59 -1.24
CA PRO A 720 1.47 14.37 -0.73
C PRO A 720 2.99 14.47 -0.76
N PHE A 721 3.63 14.09 0.35
CA PHE A 721 5.10 13.96 0.46
C PHE A 721 5.55 12.51 0.29
N ALA A 722 4.75 11.55 0.77
CA ALA A 722 4.97 10.12 0.62
C ALA A 722 3.62 9.40 0.49
N GLU A 723 3.62 8.28 -0.25
CA GLU A 723 2.43 7.46 -0.50
C GLU A 723 2.39 6.23 0.43
N ASN A 724 3.54 5.74 0.87
CA ASN A 724 3.63 4.63 1.82
C ASN A 724 4.82 4.82 2.78
N PRO A 725 4.56 5.13 4.06
CA PRO A 725 3.25 5.50 4.62
C PRO A 725 2.73 6.84 4.05
N VAL A 726 1.42 7.02 4.08
CA VAL A 726 0.80 8.27 3.59
C VAL A 726 1.23 9.44 4.47
N VAL A 727 1.94 10.40 3.87
CA VAL A 727 2.35 11.65 4.51
C VAL A 727 2.01 12.81 3.59
N TYR A 728 1.27 13.79 4.09
CA TYR A 728 0.94 14.98 3.32
C TYR A 728 0.92 16.25 4.16
N GLY A 729 1.28 17.36 3.52
CA GLY A 729 1.12 18.70 4.06
C GLY A 729 -0.16 19.34 3.58
N LEU A 730 -0.66 20.30 4.33
CA LEU A 730 -1.85 21.05 3.96
C LEU A 730 -1.78 22.51 4.43
N LEU A 731 -2.42 23.37 3.65
CA LEU A 731 -2.82 24.71 4.07
C LEU A 731 -4.33 24.70 4.17
N PHE A 732 -4.87 25.34 5.22
CA PHE A 732 -6.30 25.37 5.42
C PHE A 732 -6.85 26.76 5.70
N ALA A 733 -8.09 26.97 5.30
CA ALA A 733 -8.92 28.06 5.73
C ALA A 733 -10.26 27.51 6.21
N GLU A 734 -10.67 27.86 7.41
CA GLU A 734 -11.92 27.40 8.01
C GLU A 734 -12.73 28.57 8.54
N MET A 735 -14.05 28.42 8.52
CA MET A 735 -14.98 29.32 9.19
C MET A 735 -16.20 28.54 9.68
N GLY A 736 -16.70 28.93 10.84
CA GLY A 736 -17.88 28.29 11.40
C GLY A 736 -18.36 28.93 12.69
N ASN A 737 -19.57 28.57 13.09
CA ASN A 737 -20.13 28.96 14.37
C ASN A 737 -21.23 27.99 14.83
N VAL A 738 -21.60 28.13 16.07
CA VAL A 738 -22.73 27.43 16.72
C VAL A 738 -23.64 28.47 17.35
N TRP A 739 -24.95 28.32 17.17
CA TRP A 739 -25.97 29.23 17.72
C TRP A 739 -26.94 28.51 18.65
N SER A 740 -27.48 29.21 19.63
CA SER A 740 -28.42 28.68 20.61
C SER A 740 -29.78 28.31 20.01
N SER A 741 -30.16 28.90 18.88
CA SER A 741 -31.41 28.58 18.17
C SER A 741 -31.20 28.56 16.66
N VAL A 742 -32.14 27.94 15.95
CA VAL A 742 -32.17 27.87 14.47
C VAL A 742 -32.44 29.26 13.89
N ASP A 743 -33.29 30.05 14.51
CA ASP A 743 -33.67 31.40 14.07
C ASP A 743 -32.46 32.36 14.02
N LEU A 744 -31.46 32.14 14.92
CA LEU A 744 -30.20 32.89 14.90
C LEU A 744 -29.30 32.47 13.73
N MET A 745 -29.39 31.23 13.29
CA MET A 745 -28.70 30.75 12.10
C MET A 745 -29.32 31.28 10.81
N GLU A 746 -30.64 31.35 10.74
CA GLU A 746 -31.37 31.89 9.58
C GLU A 746 -31.00 33.36 9.29
N ARG A 747 -30.60 34.14 10.30
CA ARG A 747 -30.09 35.50 10.16
C ARG A 747 -28.77 35.63 9.36
N LEU A 748 -28.08 34.51 9.14
CA LEU A 748 -26.91 34.43 8.24
C LEU A 748 -27.26 34.75 6.78
N SER A 749 -28.50 34.49 6.37
CA SER A 749 -28.94 34.68 4.98
C SER A 749 -29.36 36.11 4.64
N LEU A 750 -29.46 37.00 5.61
CA LEU A 750 -29.88 38.39 5.42
C LEU A 750 -28.95 39.35 6.16
N PRO A 751 -28.03 40.05 5.47
CA PRO A 751 -27.20 41.09 6.08
C PRO A 751 -28.08 42.34 6.36
N ARG A 752 -28.73 42.34 7.51
CA ARG A 752 -29.26 43.57 8.09
C ARG A 752 -28.27 44.05 9.13
N ASN A 753 -27.32 44.92 8.72
CA ASN A 753 -26.48 45.75 9.58
C ASN A 753 -25.56 45.00 10.58
N GLY A 754 -24.71 44.06 10.11
CA GLY A 754 -23.62 43.50 10.87
C GLY A 754 -22.84 42.41 10.13
N PRO A 755 -21.55 42.20 10.45
CA PRO A 755 -20.80 41.11 9.82
C PRO A 755 -21.41 39.76 10.21
N ILE A 756 -21.39 38.82 9.27
CA ILE A 756 -21.78 37.43 9.51
C ILE A 756 -20.92 36.92 10.66
N ASP A 757 -21.55 36.45 11.76
CA ASP A 757 -20.85 35.98 12.95
C ASP A 757 -20.30 34.55 12.74
N LEU A 758 -19.37 34.42 11.75
CA LEU A 758 -18.60 33.23 11.52
C LEU A 758 -17.17 33.42 12.05
N LYS A 759 -16.76 32.53 12.91
CA LYS A 759 -15.40 32.50 13.47
C LYS A 759 -14.46 31.92 12.44
N ARG A 760 -13.43 32.68 12.04
CA ARG A 760 -12.53 32.40 10.91
C ARG A 760 -11.15 31.94 11.40
N SER A 761 -10.56 31.03 10.67
CA SER A 761 -9.17 30.61 10.91
C SER A 761 -8.43 30.30 9.61
N LEU A 762 -7.11 30.44 9.67
CA LEU A 762 -6.17 30.10 8.60
C LEU A 762 -4.97 29.40 9.22
N GLY A 763 -4.39 28.43 8.49
CA GLY A 763 -3.22 27.76 9.03
C GLY A 763 -2.61 26.72 8.11
N ALA A 764 -1.66 25.99 8.67
CA ALA A 764 -0.97 24.91 8.00
C ALA A 764 -0.94 23.65 8.89
N GLY A 765 -0.80 22.50 8.27
CA GLY A 765 -0.70 21.26 9.00
C GLY A 765 0.03 20.18 8.22
N ILE A 766 0.38 19.12 8.94
CA ILE A 766 0.93 17.91 8.39
C ILE A 766 0.14 16.71 8.90
N ARG A 767 -0.01 15.72 8.03
CA ARG A 767 -0.66 14.44 8.32
C ARG A 767 0.29 13.31 8.05
N PHE A 768 0.30 12.34 8.94
CA PHE A 768 1.14 11.16 8.86
C PHE A 768 0.31 9.94 9.25
N PHE A 769 0.17 8.99 8.33
CA PHE A 769 -0.54 7.75 8.60
C PHE A 769 0.40 6.72 9.21
N MET A 770 0.06 6.25 10.42
CA MET A 770 0.74 5.13 11.07
C MET A 770 -0.17 3.91 11.09
N PRO A 771 0.23 2.77 10.51
CA PRO A 771 -0.64 1.59 10.35
C PRO A 771 -1.30 1.08 11.66
N MET A 772 -0.63 1.26 12.81
CA MET A 772 -1.14 0.79 14.11
C MET A 772 -1.94 1.84 14.89
N ILE A 773 -1.70 3.12 14.62
CA ILE A 773 -2.24 4.25 15.42
C ILE A 773 -3.31 5.02 14.62
N GLY A 774 -3.27 4.93 13.30
CA GLY A 774 -4.10 5.72 12.38
C GLY A 774 -3.41 7.02 11.96
N MET A 775 -4.21 8.01 11.57
CA MET A 775 -3.71 9.31 11.11
C MET A 775 -3.29 10.17 12.30
N LEU A 776 -2.04 10.65 12.27
CA LEU A 776 -1.53 11.70 13.16
C LEU A 776 -1.61 13.03 12.43
N GLY A 777 -2.12 14.06 13.11
CA GLY A 777 -2.22 15.42 12.60
C GLY A 777 -1.58 16.41 13.54
N PHE A 778 -0.77 17.29 12.98
CA PHE A 778 -0.25 18.47 13.66
C PHE A 778 -0.63 19.69 12.86
N ASP A 779 -1.38 20.60 13.46
CA ASP A 779 -1.83 21.82 12.85
C ASP A 779 -1.38 23.03 13.66
N ILE A 780 -1.06 24.11 12.97
CA ILE A 780 -0.90 25.44 13.53
C ILE A 780 -1.91 26.37 12.83
N GLY A 781 -2.82 26.92 13.61
CA GLY A 781 -3.92 27.74 13.10
C GLY A 781 -3.96 29.10 13.79
N TYR A 782 -4.24 30.13 13.01
CA TYR A 782 -4.50 31.48 13.52
C TYR A 782 -6.01 31.72 13.55
N GLY A 783 -6.56 31.92 14.75
CA GLY A 783 -7.95 32.28 14.98
C GLY A 783 -8.14 33.80 14.99
N PHE A 784 -8.86 34.33 13.99
CA PHE A 784 -9.08 35.76 13.81
C PHE A 784 -10.07 36.35 14.82
N ASP A 785 -11.07 35.57 15.21
CA ASP A 785 -12.23 36.02 15.99
C ASP A 785 -12.28 35.31 17.34
N ARG A 786 -11.10 34.99 17.92
CA ARG A 786 -11.00 34.45 19.28
C ARG A 786 -11.37 35.52 20.30
N VAL A 787 -12.00 35.08 21.37
CA VAL A 787 -12.44 35.94 22.46
C VAL A 787 -11.80 35.45 23.75
N SER A 788 -11.22 36.35 24.52
CA SER A 788 -10.66 36.04 25.82
C SER A 788 -11.76 35.78 26.87
N SER A 789 -11.38 35.33 28.06
CA SER A 789 -12.33 35.13 29.17
C SER A 789 -13.08 36.41 29.58
N ASN A 790 -12.55 37.56 29.24
CA ASN A 790 -13.14 38.88 29.55
C ASN A 790 -14.05 39.40 28.43
N GLY A 791 -14.24 38.62 27.37
CA GLY A 791 -15.08 39.01 26.21
C GLY A 791 -14.38 39.89 25.17
N GLU A 792 -13.07 40.17 25.31
CA GLU A 792 -12.28 40.96 24.39
C GLU A 792 -11.74 40.09 23.23
N LEU A 793 -11.64 40.65 22.03
CA LEU A 793 -11.02 40.02 20.86
C LEU A 793 -9.52 39.79 21.15
N GLU A 794 -9.11 38.51 21.05
CA GLU A 794 -7.72 38.06 21.26
C GLU A 794 -7.29 37.15 20.13
N PRO A 795 -7.10 37.67 18.89
CA PRO A 795 -6.61 36.87 17.77
C PRO A 795 -5.25 36.22 18.08
N GLY A 796 -5.00 35.02 17.63
CA GLY A 796 -3.72 34.40 17.89
C GLY A 796 -3.56 32.98 17.36
N TRP A 797 -2.32 32.50 17.44
CA TRP A 797 -1.93 31.16 17.02
C TRP A 797 -2.29 30.10 18.06
N LYS A 798 -2.79 28.99 17.58
CA LYS A 798 -3.01 27.76 18.37
C LYS A 798 -2.45 26.56 17.62
N THR A 799 -1.76 25.70 18.35
CA THR A 799 -1.35 24.39 17.86
C THR A 799 -2.39 23.36 18.25
N THR A 800 -2.66 22.44 17.33
CA THR A 800 -3.61 21.35 17.53
C THR A 800 -2.94 20.04 17.14
N LEU A 801 -2.94 19.08 18.05
CA LEU A 801 -2.44 17.75 17.83
C LEU A 801 -3.63 16.77 17.77
N THR A 802 -3.72 15.99 16.73
CA THR A 802 -4.78 15.01 16.56
C THR A 802 -4.20 13.60 16.41
N PHE A 803 -4.79 12.64 17.09
CA PHE A 803 -4.42 11.23 17.03
C PHE A 803 -5.62 10.37 16.68
N GLY A 804 -5.44 9.37 15.80
CA GLY A 804 -6.46 8.38 15.50
C GLY A 804 -7.38 8.72 14.33
N GLN A 805 -8.41 7.90 14.11
CA GLN A 805 -9.32 7.95 12.95
C GLN A 805 -10.43 9.00 13.09
N GLN A 806 -10.13 10.26 13.28
CA GLN A 806 -11.14 11.32 13.27
C GLN A 806 -10.86 12.35 12.17
N PHE A 807 -10.86 11.87 10.91
CA PHE A 807 -10.81 12.76 9.74
C PHE A 807 -11.96 12.44 8.79
#